data_793ffc4c735ff17f838f21cfc4da7cb5
#
_entry.id   793ffc4c735ff17f838f21cfc4da7cb5
#
_cell.length_a   1.000
_cell.length_b   1.000
_cell.length_c   1.000
_cell.angle_alpha   90.00
_cell.angle_beta   90.00
_cell.angle_gamma   90.00
#
_symmetry.space_group_name_H-M   'P 1'
#
loop_
_entity.id
_entity.type
_entity.pdbx_description
1 polymer ?
#
loop_
_entity_poly.entity_id
_entity_poly.type
_entity_poly.pdbx_seq_one_letter_code
_entity_poly.pdbx_strand_id
1 'polypeptide(L)'
;MSGGVKKIASVVVGAVIGFVQGGPVGAVIGAGLAFYAAEQQEKLNTKSPLRDNEPSAQTVRSSKAPVRFILGRVATGGVLVWAQEQKGVQMEGEWLHLVYVLCEGSVDALEEIFLGEEPISSFGAYASYELVVNPTQVNAFLKANCPDWKDVQIGRGLSFVRLSLMYSAEKFPSGIPDVRFVVRGRNDIFDPRTNTNVYSANTALHILWYLRNRCNVPDDEIVFSTFASAANVCDEALTNADGSVSQRYRSACVIGADELKSGVLQKLEAACAGRLIRVGGRWMLQAGAYYGPYDFEITEDMVIGTVGGSTEPTNDSAINTVRGTFIDPSQSWTETDYPEVSVADWIAEDGGEAAETLTYSYVTDAYQPQRLANIELRRRRAGGVITIPMNFSGYNCRPGRVVRVNLPSLNILGEFIVTNWSMGDNEGCNVQVQQYEAAIFDDAVGQPYDPLGFINLPSGGLGSPTGLTWNQETGAEVVQGVLSWVAPAGIVTEYAVIVRQGSGVAQSHTIQAASNSCQINGLPSGSYTMSVAAIGPMARSGEVTITVSIEGPPIPESCSVQSSIDSITLTPNNVLHGLNGGTYEYFFSVTPQATAGESTYLGQGLSFTHTGLAFYTNYYYFIRSANAYGKSAFLYVPTATSNNVGTYLDAIKGKVDESSLAPALNGRIDLIDGDGPGSVNARNEQLRKDLEEQIKSYVDALLWDAAKAYAKGDIVRQGNKLYQALAANSGSQPPSANWKDVGDILTDANALAIRVDNLDQEITAVDGRVVATQEQLTQLQTKVNDPVTGL
;
A
#
# COMPACT_ATOMS: atom_id res chain seq x y z
N MET A 1 25.78 -14.49 -5.45
CA MET A 1 24.53 -15.05 -5.98
C MET A 1 23.79 -13.89 -6.66
N SER A 2 23.36 -14.07 -7.90
CA SER A 2 22.69 -13.00 -8.66
C SER A 2 21.34 -12.63 -8.02
N GLY A 3 20.87 -11.39 -8.22
CA GLY A 3 19.61 -10.89 -7.66
C GLY A 3 18.40 -11.78 -7.96
N GLY A 4 18.39 -12.44 -9.13
CA GLY A 4 17.32 -13.36 -9.52
C GLY A 4 17.20 -14.61 -8.64
N VAL A 5 18.31 -15.16 -8.15
CA VAL A 5 18.30 -16.34 -7.25
C VAL A 5 17.72 -15.97 -5.87
N LYS A 6 18.01 -14.76 -5.36
CA LYS A 6 17.43 -14.26 -4.11
C LYS A 6 15.93 -14.00 -4.24
N LYS A 7 15.47 -13.48 -5.38
CA LYS A 7 14.05 -13.26 -5.66
C LYS A 7 13.26 -14.57 -5.68
N ILE A 8 13.76 -15.57 -6.40
CA ILE A 8 13.13 -16.90 -6.46
C ILE A 8 13.09 -17.54 -5.07
N ALA A 9 14.16 -17.45 -4.29
CA ALA A 9 14.23 -18.01 -2.94
C ALA A 9 13.21 -17.32 -1.99
N SER A 10 13.03 -15.99 -2.05
CA SER A 10 12.08 -15.28 -1.20
C SER A 10 10.62 -15.60 -1.58
N VAL A 11 10.33 -15.76 -2.86
CA VAL A 11 8.99 -16.16 -3.34
C VAL A 11 8.64 -17.58 -2.90
N VAL A 12 9.59 -18.51 -3.00
CA VAL A 12 9.39 -19.89 -2.52
C VAL A 12 9.15 -19.94 -1.02
N VAL A 13 9.95 -19.20 -0.23
CA VAL A 13 9.77 -19.11 1.23
C VAL A 13 8.41 -18.47 1.57
N GLY A 14 8.02 -17.41 0.88
CA GLY A 14 6.71 -16.78 1.08
C GLY A 14 5.56 -17.71 0.75
N ALA A 15 5.65 -18.48 -0.34
CA ALA A 15 4.65 -19.47 -0.72
C ALA A 15 4.54 -20.62 0.29
N VAL A 16 5.67 -21.09 0.82
CA VAL A 16 5.69 -22.15 1.83
C VAL A 16 5.09 -21.68 3.15
N ILE A 17 5.46 -20.47 3.61
CA ILE A 17 4.88 -19.89 4.84
C ILE A 17 3.38 -19.65 4.66
N GLY A 18 2.95 -19.09 3.53
CA GLY A 18 1.54 -18.88 3.23
C GLY A 18 0.76 -20.21 3.14
N PHE A 19 1.34 -21.25 2.51
CA PHE A 19 0.73 -22.57 2.42
C PHE A 19 0.57 -23.26 3.79
N VAL A 20 1.58 -23.14 4.65
CA VAL A 20 1.53 -23.70 6.02
C VAL A 20 0.44 -23.03 6.86
N GLN A 21 0.17 -21.73 6.65
CA GLN A 21 -0.79 -20.96 7.43
C GLN A 21 -2.21 -20.89 6.83
N GLY A 22 -2.35 -20.99 5.52
CA GLY A 22 -3.61 -20.75 4.81
C GLY A 22 -3.88 -21.66 3.60
N GLY A 23 -3.20 -22.81 3.48
CA GLY A 23 -3.39 -23.74 2.39
C GLY A 23 -3.01 -23.18 1.01
N PRO A 24 -3.59 -23.68 -0.10
CA PRO A 24 -3.26 -23.25 -1.46
C PRO A 24 -3.48 -21.75 -1.70
N VAL A 25 -4.48 -21.15 -1.08
CA VAL A 25 -4.79 -19.71 -1.20
C VAL A 25 -3.75 -18.90 -0.45
N GLY A 26 -3.37 -19.33 0.75
CA GLY A 26 -2.29 -18.72 1.52
C GLY A 26 -0.94 -18.78 0.81
N ALA A 27 -0.66 -19.84 0.06
CA ALA A 27 0.55 -19.95 -0.75
C ALA A 27 0.60 -18.88 -1.86
N VAL A 28 -0.52 -18.61 -2.51
CA VAL A 28 -0.61 -17.58 -3.58
C VAL A 28 -0.40 -16.18 -2.98
N ILE A 29 -1.05 -15.89 -1.87
CA ILE A 29 -0.91 -14.59 -1.17
C ILE A 29 0.50 -14.44 -0.61
N GLY A 30 1.04 -15.48 0.04
CA GLY A 30 2.40 -15.48 0.58
C GLY A 30 3.47 -15.31 -0.51
N ALA A 31 3.30 -15.97 -1.66
CA ALA A 31 4.16 -15.77 -2.82
C ALA A 31 4.07 -14.36 -3.38
N GLY A 32 2.85 -13.82 -3.50
CA GLY A 32 2.61 -12.45 -3.96
C GLY A 32 3.25 -11.40 -3.06
N LEU A 33 3.09 -11.53 -1.74
CA LEU A 33 3.71 -10.67 -0.75
C LEU A 33 5.25 -10.73 -0.82
N ALA A 34 5.82 -11.94 -0.92
CA ALA A 34 7.27 -12.12 -0.98
C ALA A 34 7.85 -11.61 -2.31
N PHE A 35 7.14 -11.80 -3.42
CA PHE A 35 7.55 -11.26 -4.72
C PHE A 35 7.55 -9.74 -4.71
N TYR A 36 6.48 -9.12 -4.24
CA TYR A 36 6.37 -7.67 -4.13
C TYR A 36 7.43 -7.07 -3.18
N ALA A 37 7.65 -7.70 -2.01
CA ALA A 37 8.69 -7.27 -1.08
C ALA A 37 10.10 -7.38 -1.71
N ALA A 38 10.37 -8.44 -2.48
CA ALA A 38 11.64 -8.61 -3.18
C ALA A 38 11.82 -7.58 -4.31
N GLU A 39 10.76 -7.24 -5.03
CA GLU A 39 10.78 -6.21 -6.08
C GLU A 39 11.00 -4.81 -5.52
N GLN A 40 10.34 -4.47 -4.41
CA GLN A 40 10.54 -3.19 -3.71
C GLN A 40 11.95 -3.09 -3.12
N GLN A 41 12.51 -4.18 -2.59
CA GLN A 41 13.87 -4.20 -2.06
C GLN A 41 14.92 -4.00 -3.16
N GLU A 42 14.67 -4.45 -4.37
CA GLU A 42 15.55 -4.24 -5.53
C GLU A 42 15.47 -2.77 -6.03
N LYS A 43 14.27 -2.18 -6.04
CA LYS A 43 14.06 -0.75 -6.33
C LYS A 43 14.74 0.16 -5.28
N LEU A 44 14.75 -0.25 -4.00
CA LEU A 44 15.42 0.48 -2.91
C LEU A 44 16.96 0.43 -3.00
N ASN A 45 17.54 -0.55 -3.66
CA ASN A 45 18.99 -0.69 -3.82
C ASN A 45 19.56 0.02 -5.05
N THR A 46 18.73 0.46 -5.98
CA THR A 46 19.13 1.34 -7.07
C THR A 46 19.11 2.78 -6.56
N LYS A 47 20.29 3.38 -6.36
CA LYS A 47 20.43 4.82 -6.06
C LYS A 47 19.96 5.60 -7.30
N SER A 48 18.67 5.90 -7.36
CA SER A 48 18.09 6.82 -8.32
C SER A 48 18.27 8.25 -7.82
N PRO A 49 18.69 9.21 -8.66
CA PRO A 49 18.69 10.62 -8.32
C PRO A 49 17.28 11.18 -8.03
N LEU A 50 16.22 10.43 -8.34
CA LEU A 50 14.81 10.77 -8.06
C LEU A 50 14.34 10.39 -6.64
N ARG A 51 15.23 9.88 -5.81
CA ARG A 51 14.89 9.35 -4.47
C ARG A 51 14.45 10.43 -3.48
N ASP A 52 14.74 11.70 -3.75
CA ASP A 52 14.35 12.81 -2.88
C ASP A 52 12.90 13.29 -3.12
N ASN A 53 12.21 12.78 -4.15
CA ASN A 53 10.87 13.21 -4.55
C ASN A 53 9.85 12.05 -4.64
N GLU A 54 10.07 10.93 -3.94
CA GLU A 54 9.03 9.87 -3.89
C GLU A 54 7.78 10.43 -3.18
N PRO A 55 6.59 10.36 -3.80
CA PRO A 55 5.36 10.78 -3.16
C PRO A 55 5.18 10.05 -1.83
N SER A 56 4.92 10.79 -0.77
CA SER A 56 4.67 10.22 0.56
C SER A 56 3.46 9.27 0.61
N ALA A 57 2.68 9.25 -0.47
CA ALA A 57 1.50 8.41 -0.65
C ALA A 57 1.81 6.93 -0.92
N GLN A 58 3.06 6.55 -1.23
CA GLN A 58 3.39 5.15 -1.48
C GLN A 58 3.51 4.34 -0.20
N THR A 59 2.99 3.10 -0.23
CA THR A 59 3.16 2.14 0.86
C THR A 59 4.59 1.63 0.91
N VAL A 60 5.28 1.84 2.03
CA VAL A 60 6.63 1.31 2.27
C VAL A 60 6.54 -0.04 2.96
N ARG A 61 7.19 -1.05 2.37
CA ARG A 61 7.32 -2.40 2.94
C ARG A 61 8.77 -2.64 3.31
N SER A 62 9.14 -2.25 4.51
CA SER A 62 10.52 -2.41 4.98
C SER A 62 10.58 -2.52 6.49
N SER A 63 11.33 -3.49 6.99
CA SER A 63 11.66 -3.61 8.41
C SER A 63 12.67 -2.55 8.90
N LYS A 64 13.22 -1.77 7.98
CA LYS A 64 14.20 -0.70 8.25
C LYS A 64 13.70 0.67 7.81
N ALA A 65 12.39 0.82 7.55
CA ALA A 65 11.82 2.10 7.19
C ALA A 65 12.04 3.11 8.34
N PRO A 66 12.44 4.35 8.04
CA PRO A 66 12.57 5.38 9.06
C PRO A 66 11.22 5.68 9.69
N VAL A 67 11.25 6.04 10.94
CA VAL A 67 10.07 6.55 11.64
C VAL A 67 9.63 7.85 10.96
N ARG A 68 8.32 8.02 10.82
CA ARG A 68 7.70 9.17 10.15
C ARG A 68 6.97 10.05 11.15
N PHE A 69 6.84 11.32 10.81
CA PHE A 69 6.04 12.32 11.53
C PHE A 69 5.09 12.96 10.54
N ILE A 70 3.84 13.14 10.93
CA ILE A 70 2.81 13.73 10.08
C ILE A 70 2.38 15.06 10.69
N LEU A 71 2.52 16.14 9.92
CA LEU A 71 2.04 17.47 10.25
C LEU A 71 1.01 17.92 9.23
N GLY A 72 -0.08 18.55 9.68
CA GLY A 72 -1.15 18.97 8.80
C GLY A 72 -1.98 17.81 8.24
N ARG A 73 -2.69 18.04 7.15
CA ARG A 73 -3.54 17.06 6.45
C ARG A 73 -2.80 16.52 5.23
N VAL A 74 -2.50 15.22 5.22
CA VAL A 74 -1.69 14.57 4.17
C VAL A 74 -2.28 13.25 3.75
N ALA A 75 -1.91 12.79 2.54
CA ALA A 75 -2.02 11.39 2.18
C ALA A 75 -0.69 10.67 2.39
N THR A 76 -0.74 9.46 2.92
CA THR A 76 0.44 8.62 3.15
C THR A 76 0.11 7.14 2.91
N GLY A 77 1.03 6.40 2.35
CA GLY A 77 0.90 4.94 2.22
C GLY A 77 1.22 4.17 3.50
N GLY A 78 1.70 4.86 4.54
CA GLY A 78 2.14 4.22 5.79
C GLY A 78 3.30 3.25 5.60
N VAL A 79 3.63 2.53 6.63
CA VAL A 79 4.63 1.45 6.63
C VAL A 79 3.93 0.15 6.99
N LEU A 80 3.86 -0.80 6.08
CA LEU A 80 3.32 -2.12 6.37
C LEU A 80 4.30 -2.89 7.25
N VAL A 81 3.90 -3.14 8.50
CA VAL A 81 4.73 -3.81 9.52
C VAL A 81 4.24 -5.22 9.85
N TRP A 82 3.01 -5.54 9.54
CA TRP A 82 2.40 -6.84 9.84
C TRP A 82 1.40 -7.24 8.77
N ALA A 83 1.42 -8.52 8.42
CA ALA A 83 0.41 -9.14 7.58
C ALA A 83 0.17 -10.57 8.07
N GLN A 84 -1.07 -10.94 8.32
CA GLN A 84 -1.46 -12.29 8.71
C GLN A 84 -2.82 -12.66 8.16
N GLU A 85 -2.92 -13.88 7.64
CA GLU A 85 -4.18 -14.47 7.20
C GLU A 85 -4.93 -15.10 8.37
N GLN A 86 -6.24 -15.06 8.30
CA GLN A 86 -7.14 -15.71 9.25
C GLN A 86 -8.14 -16.58 8.50
N LYS A 87 -8.44 -17.73 9.08
CA LYS A 87 -9.53 -18.60 8.64
C LYS A 87 -10.87 -17.90 8.83
N GLY A 88 -11.65 -17.81 7.74
CA GLY A 88 -13.02 -17.34 7.77
C GLY A 88 -14.04 -18.46 7.91
N VAL A 89 -15.29 -18.16 7.56
CA VAL A 89 -16.40 -19.11 7.61
C VAL A 89 -16.38 -20.06 6.41
N GLN A 90 -15.94 -19.59 5.25
CA GLN A 90 -16.00 -20.30 3.98
C GLN A 90 -14.69 -21.00 3.62
N MET A 91 -13.54 -20.40 3.91
CA MET A 91 -12.22 -20.96 3.56
C MET A 91 -11.12 -20.53 4.54
N GLU A 92 -9.99 -21.23 4.50
CA GLU A 92 -8.75 -20.78 5.14
C GLU A 92 -8.16 -19.62 4.32
N GLY A 93 -7.63 -18.59 5.02
CA GLY A 93 -7.14 -17.38 4.36
C GLY A 93 -8.24 -16.46 3.81
N GLU A 94 -9.46 -16.59 4.27
CA GLU A 94 -10.58 -15.72 3.86
C GLU A 94 -10.36 -14.26 4.25
N TRP A 95 -9.68 -14.02 5.37
CA TRP A 95 -9.35 -12.69 5.85
C TRP A 95 -7.84 -12.47 5.88
N LEU A 96 -7.43 -11.30 5.43
CA LEU A 96 -6.06 -10.81 5.53
C LEU A 96 -6.06 -9.58 6.43
N HIS A 97 -5.33 -9.66 7.54
CA HIS A 97 -5.14 -8.56 8.47
C HIS A 97 -3.78 -7.91 8.23
N LEU A 98 -3.81 -6.61 8.00
CA LEU A 98 -2.65 -5.77 7.71
C LEU A 98 -2.52 -4.70 8.78
N VAL A 99 -1.30 -4.38 9.18
CA VAL A 99 -1.03 -3.27 10.11
C VAL A 99 -0.07 -2.30 9.43
N TYR A 100 -0.55 -1.08 9.23
CA TYR A 100 0.21 0.02 8.66
C TYR A 100 0.52 1.04 9.73
N VAL A 101 1.80 1.22 10.04
CA VAL A 101 2.24 2.32 10.91
C VAL A 101 2.22 3.61 10.11
N LEU A 102 1.49 4.60 10.59
CA LEU A 102 1.38 5.91 9.97
C LEU A 102 2.54 6.80 10.40
N CYS A 103 2.71 6.97 11.71
CA CYS A 103 3.74 7.86 12.27
C CYS A 103 4.03 7.56 13.75
N GLU A 104 5.05 8.22 14.28
CA GLU A 104 5.28 8.37 15.72
C GLU A 104 4.33 9.42 16.29
N GLY A 105 3.86 9.18 17.50
CA GLY A 105 2.96 10.05 18.24
C GLY A 105 1.49 9.90 17.84
N SER A 106 0.68 10.80 18.36
CA SER A 106 -0.77 10.79 18.14
C SER A 106 -1.13 11.54 16.87
N VAL A 107 -2.05 11.00 16.10
CA VAL A 107 -2.73 11.68 14.99
C VAL A 107 -4.12 12.14 15.43
N ASP A 108 -4.62 13.19 14.82
CA ASP A 108 -5.93 13.77 15.14
C ASP A 108 -7.06 12.91 14.56
N ALA A 109 -6.99 12.55 13.27
CA ALA A 109 -8.01 11.76 12.62
C ALA A 109 -7.47 11.03 11.38
N LEU A 110 -8.10 9.92 11.05
CA LEU A 110 -8.04 9.25 9.75
C LEU A 110 -9.33 9.62 9.01
N GLU A 111 -9.23 10.40 7.93
CA GLU A 111 -10.39 10.91 7.21
C GLU A 111 -10.87 9.93 6.15
N GLU A 112 -9.95 9.34 5.40
CA GLU A 112 -10.28 8.45 4.31
C GLU A 112 -9.16 7.43 4.06
N ILE A 113 -9.53 6.28 3.51
CA ILE A 113 -8.61 5.25 3.05
C ILE A 113 -8.97 4.94 1.60
N PHE A 114 -7.97 4.96 0.73
CA PHE A 114 -8.08 4.49 -0.64
C PHE A 114 -7.39 3.14 -0.80
N LEU A 115 -8.06 2.23 -1.46
CA LEU A 115 -7.51 0.95 -1.91
C LEU A 115 -7.35 1.05 -3.43
N GLY A 116 -6.12 1.24 -3.89
CA GLY A 116 -5.87 1.73 -5.23
C GLY A 116 -6.44 3.15 -5.40
N GLU A 117 -7.33 3.34 -6.36
CA GLU A 117 -7.97 4.63 -6.63
C GLU A 117 -9.35 4.79 -5.96
N GLU A 118 -9.86 3.73 -5.33
CA GLU A 118 -11.22 3.72 -4.79
C GLU A 118 -11.26 3.87 -3.27
N PRO A 119 -12.22 4.64 -2.74
CA PRO A 119 -12.38 4.78 -1.30
C PRO A 119 -12.80 3.45 -0.67
N ILE A 120 -12.31 3.17 0.52
CA ILE A 120 -12.59 1.91 1.23
C ILE A 120 -14.08 1.64 1.40
N SER A 121 -14.91 2.68 1.44
CA SER A 121 -16.37 2.57 1.54
C SER A 121 -17.01 1.83 0.36
N SER A 122 -16.39 1.85 -0.83
CA SER A 122 -16.88 1.13 -2.02
C SER A 122 -16.71 -0.40 -1.92
N PHE A 123 -15.88 -0.87 -1.00
CA PHE A 123 -15.64 -2.29 -0.76
C PHE A 123 -16.62 -2.91 0.25
N GLY A 124 -17.41 -2.11 0.96
CA GLY A 124 -18.45 -2.56 1.88
C GLY A 124 -17.92 -3.55 2.92
N ALA A 125 -18.53 -4.75 2.99
CA ALA A 125 -18.15 -5.79 3.94
C ALA A 125 -16.80 -6.46 3.66
N TYR A 126 -16.20 -6.25 2.47
CA TYR A 126 -14.92 -6.85 2.09
C TYR A 126 -13.70 -6.12 2.68
N ALA A 127 -13.90 -4.95 3.26
CA ALA A 127 -12.83 -4.20 3.90
C ALA A 127 -13.29 -3.60 5.23
N SER A 128 -12.45 -3.66 6.24
CA SER A 128 -12.70 -2.98 7.53
C SER A 128 -11.40 -2.45 8.09
N TYR A 129 -11.47 -1.38 8.85
CA TYR A 129 -10.30 -0.75 9.42
C TYR A 129 -10.54 -0.23 10.84
N GLU A 130 -9.45 0.04 11.53
CA GLU A 130 -9.43 0.67 12.84
C GLU A 130 -8.18 1.54 12.94
N LEU A 131 -8.35 2.81 13.29
CA LEU A 131 -7.25 3.69 13.66
C LEU A 131 -6.92 3.48 15.14
N VAL A 132 -5.68 3.12 15.43
CA VAL A 132 -5.16 2.95 16.79
C VAL A 132 -4.13 4.04 17.05
N VAL A 133 -4.44 4.91 18.01
CA VAL A 133 -3.63 6.10 18.32
C VAL A 133 -2.90 5.89 19.64
N ASN A 134 -1.57 5.87 19.61
CA ASN A 134 -0.69 5.78 20.77
C ASN A 134 -1.19 4.80 21.87
N PRO A 135 -1.39 3.52 21.53
CA PRO A 135 -2.02 2.56 22.46
C PRO A 135 -1.14 2.25 23.68
N THR A 136 -1.78 2.01 24.79
CA THR A 136 -1.12 1.55 26.03
C THR A 136 -1.30 0.04 26.25
N GLN A 137 -2.26 -0.57 25.54
CA GLN A 137 -2.58 -2.00 25.61
C GLN A 137 -2.54 -2.61 24.20
N VAL A 138 -2.39 -3.93 24.17
CA VAL A 138 -2.43 -4.68 22.92
C VAL A 138 -3.80 -4.53 22.25
N ASN A 139 -3.81 -4.39 20.92
CA ASN A 139 -5.06 -4.33 20.17
C ASN A 139 -5.85 -5.64 20.31
N ALA A 140 -7.05 -5.53 20.86
CA ALA A 140 -7.88 -6.70 21.18
C ALA A 140 -8.32 -7.47 19.93
N PHE A 141 -8.60 -6.76 18.85
CA PHE A 141 -9.00 -7.38 17.58
C PHE A 141 -7.85 -8.21 16.99
N LEU A 142 -6.65 -7.62 16.90
CA LEU A 142 -5.47 -8.33 16.36
C LEU A 142 -5.10 -9.53 17.24
N LYS A 143 -5.19 -9.40 18.56
CA LYS A 143 -4.95 -10.52 19.46
C LYS A 143 -5.95 -11.67 19.29
N ALA A 144 -7.21 -11.34 19.02
CA ALA A 144 -8.28 -12.34 18.85
C ALA A 144 -8.22 -13.04 17.47
N ASN A 145 -7.82 -12.34 16.42
CA ASN A 145 -7.91 -12.81 15.05
C ASN A 145 -6.55 -13.17 14.41
N CYS A 146 -5.44 -12.71 15.01
CA CYS A 146 -4.08 -12.99 14.55
C CYS A 146 -3.33 -13.81 15.59
N PRO A 147 -3.23 -15.15 15.46
CA PRO A 147 -2.62 -16.02 16.48
C PRO A 147 -1.15 -15.66 16.79
N ASP A 148 -0.43 -15.10 15.80
CA ASP A 148 0.98 -14.73 15.99
C ASP A 148 1.16 -13.32 16.59
N TRP A 149 0.09 -12.54 16.76
CA TRP A 149 0.14 -11.24 17.42
C TRP A 149 0.32 -11.39 18.93
N LYS A 150 1.45 -10.94 19.45
CA LYS A 150 1.83 -11.15 20.86
C LYS A 150 1.37 -9.99 21.76
N ASP A 151 1.21 -10.27 23.05
CA ASP A 151 0.80 -9.28 24.08
C ASP A 151 1.79 -8.10 24.21
N VAL A 152 3.04 -8.29 23.80
CA VAL A 152 4.08 -7.25 23.81
C VAL A 152 4.03 -6.33 22.60
N GLN A 153 3.26 -6.68 21.55
CA GLN A 153 3.10 -5.90 20.32
C GLN A 153 2.00 -4.85 20.50
N ILE A 154 2.28 -3.85 21.29
CA ILE A 154 1.31 -2.81 21.68
C ILE A 154 1.31 -1.67 20.67
N GLY A 155 2.49 -1.27 20.15
CA GLY A 155 2.63 -0.08 19.29
C GLY A 155 2.69 1.22 20.08
N ARG A 156 3.25 1.21 21.31
CA ARG A 156 3.40 2.40 22.15
C ARG A 156 4.18 3.49 21.42
N GLY A 157 3.73 4.71 21.53
CA GLY A 157 4.35 5.86 20.87
C GLY A 157 4.06 5.96 19.37
N LEU A 158 3.26 5.06 18.81
CA LEU A 158 2.93 5.01 17.39
C LEU A 158 1.44 5.17 17.14
N SER A 159 1.09 5.73 15.98
CA SER A 159 -0.26 5.63 15.43
C SER A 159 -0.24 4.70 14.23
N PHE A 160 -1.15 3.75 14.20
CA PHE A 160 -1.24 2.75 13.13
C PHE A 160 -2.68 2.46 12.75
N VAL A 161 -2.86 1.94 11.54
CA VAL A 161 -4.14 1.46 11.05
C VAL A 161 -4.09 -0.06 10.94
N ARG A 162 -5.04 -0.73 11.56
CA ARG A 162 -5.38 -2.11 11.25
C ARG A 162 -6.35 -2.09 10.08
N LEU A 163 -5.98 -2.73 8.99
CA LEU A 163 -6.80 -2.94 7.80
C LEU A 163 -7.06 -4.44 7.64
N SER A 164 -8.30 -4.82 7.47
CA SER A 164 -8.69 -6.21 7.24
C SER A 164 -9.42 -6.31 5.91
N LEU A 165 -8.93 -7.17 5.04
CA LEU A 165 -9.48 -7.41 3.71
C LEU A 165 -10.02 -8.84 3.65
N MET A 166 -11.26 -9.00 3.19
CA MET A 166 -11.86 -10.30 2.92
C MET A 166 -11.52 -10.72 1.49
N TYR A 167 -11.02 -11.95 1.33
CA TYR A 167 -10.66 -12.47 0.03
C TYR A 167 -11.83 -12.39 -0.95
N SER A 168 -11.59 -11.81 -2.10
CA SER A 168 -12.51 -11.78 -3.24
C SER A 168 -11.70 -11.62 -4.52
N ALA A 169 -11.74 -12.60 -5.39
CA ALA A 169 -11.08 -12.51 -6.69
C ALA A 169 -11.70 -11.42 -7.59
N GLU A 170 -12.96 -11.06 -7.33
CA GLU A 170 -13.66 -9.99 -8.03
C GLU A 170 -13.18 -8.61 -7.56
N LYS A 171 -13.08 -8.40 -6.23
CA LYS A 171 -12.71 -7.11 -5.65
C LYS A 171 -11.21 -6.84 -5.67
N PHE A 172 -10.40 -7.89 -5.56
CA PHE A 172 -8.94 -7.81 -5.49
C PHE A 172 -8.26 -8.68 -6.56
N PRO A 173 -8.52 -8.45 -7.86
CA PRO A 173 -8.04 -9.31 -8.94
C PRO A 173 -6.51 -9.30 -9.09
N SER A 174 -5.87 -8.20 -8.72
CA SER A 174 -4.42 -8.03 -8.78
C SER A 174 -3.72 -8.28 -7.44
N GLY A 175 -4.43 -8.85 -6.45
CA GLY A 175 -3.93 -9.05 -5.09
C GLY A 175 -4.17 -7.84 -4.18
N ILE A 176 -3.27 -7.61 -3.22
CA ILE A 176 -3.42 -6.52 -2.25
C ILE A 176 -3.19 -5.18 -2.97
N PRO A 177 -4.20 -4.28 -3.02
CA PRO A 177 -4.04 -2.97 -3.65
C PRO A 177 -3.06 -2.11 -2.85
N ASP A 178 -2.50 -1.09 -3.51
CA ASP A 178 -1.79 -0.05 -2.80
C ASP A 178 -2.77 0.72 -1.91
N VAL A 179 -2.33 0.97 -0.67
CA VAL A 179 -3.19 1.62 0.33
C VAL A 179 -2.70 3.04 0.54
N ARG A 180 -3.62 3.99 0.49
CA ARG A 180 -3.37 5.40 0.76
C ARG A 180 -4.30 5.88 1.87
N PHE A 181 -3.73 6.45 2.91
CA PHE A 181 -4.44 6.97 4.08
C PHE A 181 -4.43 8.49 4.04
N VAL A 182 -5.59 9.12 4.06
CA VAL A 182 -5.73 10.57 4.25
C VAL A 182 -5.85 10.85 5.73
N VAL A 183 -4.85 11.51 6.29
CA VAL A 183 -4.67 11.65 7.73
C VAL A 183 -4.57 13.12 8.12
N ARG A 184 -5.30 13.52 9.15
CA ARG A 184 -4.99 14.72 9.92
C ARG A 184 -3.92 14.35 10.93
N GLY A 185 -2.73 14.96 10.76
CA GLY A 185 -1.53 14.60 11.51
C GLY A 185 -1.60 14.91 13.00
N ARG A 186 -0.49 15.30 13.58
CA ARG A 186 -0.35 15.47 15.04
C ARG A 186 -1.39 16.40 15.65
N ASN A 187 -1.94 16.00 16.78
CA ASN A 187 -2.88 16.77 17.59
C ASN A 187 -2.25 17.35 18.86
N ASP A 188 -0.94 17.24 19.00
CA ASP A 188 -0.15 17.76 20.11
C ASP A 188 0.72 18.98 19.72
N ILE A 189 0.27 19.72 18.71
CA ILE A 189 0.94 20.95 18.28
C ILE A 189 0.67 22.06 19.31
N PHE A 190 1.72 22.51 19.98
CA PHE A 190 1.63 23.58 20.95
C PHE A 190 1.40 24.94 20.28
N ASP A 191 0.32 25.61 20.68
CA ASP A 191 0.03 26.97 20.27
C ASP A 191 0.32 27.95 21.42
N PRO A 192 1.37 28.77 21.29
CA PRO A 192 1.74 29.71 22.34
C PRO A 192 0.73 30.86 22.57
N ARG A 193 -0.22 31.07 21.66
CA ARG A 193 -1.29 32.08 21.77
C ARG A 193 -2.36 31.66 22.76
N THR A 194 -2.71 30.34 22.76
CA THR A 194 -3.73 29.77 23.62
C THR A 194 -3.18 28.95 24.76
N ASN A 195 -1.89 28.65 24.73
CA ASN A 195 -1.19 27.75 25.65
C ASN A 195 -1.80 26.35 25.68
N THR A 196 -2.26 25.85 24.52
CA THR A 196 -2.88 24.53 24.37
C THR A 196 -2.17 23.70 23.31
N ASN A 197 -2.30 22.38 23.41
CA ASN A 197 -1.88 21.44 22.39
C ASN A 197 -3.09 21.01 21.59
N VAL A 198 -3.08 21.24 20.28
CA VAL A 198 -4.20 20.95 19.37
C VAL A 198 -3.68 20.53 17.99
N TYR A 199 -4.58 19.94 17.17
CA TYR A 199 -4.28 19.80 15.75
C TYR A 199 -4.19 21.19 15.11
N SER A 200 -3.17 21.39 14.29
CA SER A 200 -3.00 22.62 13.51
C SER A 200 -2.42 22.31 12.13
N ALA A 201 -2.79 23.09 11.14
CA ALA A 201 -2.14 23.14 9.83
C ALA A 201 -1.28 24.41 9.66
N ASN A 202 -1.16 25.23 10.69
CA ASN A 202 -0.43 26.48 10.70
C ASN A 202 1.09 26.23 10.60
N THR A 203 1.72 26.78 9.56
CA THR A 203 3.15 26.54 9.27
C THR A 203 4.08 27.03 10.38
N ALA A 204 3.79 28.16 11.00
CA ALA A 204 4.61 28.69 12.09
C ALA A 204 4.60 27.78 13.32
N LEU A 205 3.44 27.16 13.62
CA LEU A 205 3.33 26.19 14.71
C LEU A 205 4.01 24.86 14.37
N HIS A 206 4.03 24.46 13.11
CA HIS A 206 4.79 23.28 12.65
C HIS A 206 6.31 23.49 12.80
N ILE A 207 6.81 24.68 12.45
CA ILE A 207 8.23 25.04 12.67
C ILE A 207 8.54 25.00 14.17
N LEU A 208 7.70 25.58 15.02
CA LEU A 208 7.86 25.55 16.47
C LEU A 208 7.91 24.13 17.02
N TRP A 209 6.95 23.28 16.57
CA TRP A 209 6.91 21.88 16.97
C TRP A 209 8.19 21.15 16.56
N TYR A 210 8.66 21.37 15.32
CA TYR A 210 9.85 20.71 14.77
C TYR A 210 11.12 21.13 15.52
N LEU A 211 11.28 22.41 15.85
CA LEU A 211 12.39 22.91 16.66
C LEU A 211 12.43 22.24 18.04
N ARG A 212 11.29 22.21 18.74
CA ARG A 212 11.19 21.64 20.09
C ARG A 212 11.38 20.12 20.09
N ASN A 213 10.70 19.42 19.23
CA ASN A 213 10.59 17.96 19.32
C ASN A 213 11.59 17.20 18.45
N ARG A 214 12.13 17.83 17.39
CA ARG A 214 13.08 17.16 16.48
C ARG A 214 14.47 17.76 16.52
N CYS A 215 14.56 19.07 16.64
CA CYS A 215 15.84 19.75 16.81
C CYS A 215 16.29 19.77 18.28
N ASN A 216 15.40 19.44 19.22
CA ASN A 216 15.62 19.45 20.65
C ASN A 216 16.10 20.85 21.15
N VAL A 217 15.52 21.93 20.61
CA VAL A 217 15.78 23.28 21.04
C VAL A 217 15.08 23.52 22.37
N PRO A 218 15.79 23.92 23.44
CA PRO A 218 15.19 24.24 24.72
C PRO A 218 14.22 25.42 24.63
N ASP A 219 13.21 25.45 25.47
CA ASP A 219 12.17 26.49 25.45
C ASP A 219 12.73 27.89 25.77
N ASP A 220 13.81 27.99 26.57
CA ASP A 220 14.49 29.24 26.91
C ASP A 220 15.31 29.81 25.74
N GLU A 221 15.64 28.98 24.75
CA GLU A 221 16.24 29.44 23.49
C GLU A 221 15.16 29.85 22.44
N ILE A 222 13.87 29.76 22.73
CA ILE A 222 12.79 30.10 21.81
C ILE A 222 12.10 31.40 22.24
N VAL A 223 11.95 32.34 21.31
CA VAL A 223 11.18 33.56 21.53
C VAL A 223 9.74 33.32 21.09
N PHE A 224 8.91 32.72 21.95
CA PHE A 224 7.54 32.33 21.67
C PHE A 224 6.65 33.44 21.10
N SER A 225 6.88 34.71 21.49
CA SER A 225 6.11 35.84 20.97
C SER A 225 6.27 36.04 19.47
N THR A 226 7.43 35.71 18.90
CA THR A 226 7.65 35.79 17.45
C THR A 226 6.93 34.68 16.71
N PHE A 227 6.89 33.48 17.28
CA PHE A 227 6.11 32.38 16.73
C PHE A 227 4.59 32.61 16.82
N ALA A 228 4.15 33.24 17.92
CA ALA A 228 2.74 33.65 18.05
C ALA A 228 2.36 34.70 17.00
N SER A 229 3.21 35.69 16.77
CA SER A 229 3.02 36.69 15.70
C SER A 229 3.02 36.05 14.31
N ALA A 230 3.98 35.17 14.01
CA ALA A 230 4.05 34.46 12.75
C ALA A 230 2.82 33.53 12.54
N ALA A 231 2.34 32.92 13.62
CA ALA A 231 1.13 32.08 13.56
C ALA A 231 -0.12 32.94 13.27
N ASN A 232 -0.21 34.18 13.78
CA ASN A 232 -1.31 35.08 13.41
C ASN A 232 -1.27 35.41 11.92
N VAL A 233 -0.08 35.71 11.36
CA VAL A 233 0.10 35.96 9.93
C VAL A 233 -0.32 34.70 9.11
N CYS A 234 0.08 33.52 9.54
CA CYS A 234 -0.29 32.28 8.85
C CYS A 234 -1.83 32.03 8.84
N ASP A 235 -2.52 32.42 9.89
CA ASP A 235 -3.98 32.23 10.04
C ASP A 235 -4.83 33.33 9.40
N GLU A 236 -4.21 34.40 8.84
CA GLU A 236 -4.97 35.41 8.11
C GLU A 236 -5.80 34.82 6.99
N ALA A 237 -7.08 35.20 6.95
CA ALA A 237 -8.00 34.76 5.91
C ALA A 237 -7.84 35.61 4.65
N LEU A 238 -7.61 34.95 3.51
CA LEU A 238 -7.44 35.60 2.21
C LEU A 238 -8.48 35.07 1.22
N THR A 239 -8.96 35.98 0.38
CA THR A 239 -9.86 35.60 -0.72
C THR A 239 -9.05 35.19 -1.95
N ASN A 240 -9.29 34.01 -2.44
CA ASN A 240 -8.64 33.43 -3.61
C ASN A 240 -9.29 33.90 -4.93
N ALA A 241 -8.67 33.60 -6.06
CA ALA A 241 -9.14 33.99 -7.39
C ALA A 241 -10.52 33.39 -7.76
N ASP A 242 -10.91 32.27 -7.18
CA ASP A 242 -12.21 31.62 -7.35
C ASP A 242 -13.29 32.16 -6.38
N GLY A 243 -12.94 33.11 -5.51
CA GLY A 243 -13.81 33.67 -4.48
C GLY A 243 -13.87 32.84 -3.20
N SER A 244 -13.20 31.70 -3.13
CA SER A 244 -13.05 30.93 -1.89
C SER A 244 -12.16 31.68 -0.89
N VAL A 245 -12.24 31.29 0.39
CA VAL A 245 -11.39 31.85 1.44
C VAL A 245 -10.49 30.78 2.00
N SER A 246 -9.19 31.01 1.97
CA SER A 246 -8.18 30.15 2.60
C SER A 246 -7.31 30.92 3.60
N GLN A 247 -6.65 30.21 4.50
CA GLN A 247 -5.65 30.81 5.38
C GLN A 247 -4.36 31.10 4.59
N ARG A 248 -3.64 32.14 4.97
CA ARG A 248 -2.48 32.63 4.24
C ARG A 248 -1.41 31.56 4.06
N TYR A 249 -0.99 30.88 5.14
CA TYR A 249 0.06 29.88 5.09
C TYR A 249 -0.28 28.63 5.89
N ARG A 250 -0.48 27.55 5.21
CA ARG A 250 -0.64 26.21 5.76
C ARG A 250 0.49 25.31 5.29
N SER A 251 0.82 24.33 6.09
CA SER A 251 1.70 23.26 5.65
C SER A 251 1.15 21.88 6.00
N ALA A 252 1.51 20.94 5.15
CA ALA A 252 1.15 19.54 5.34
C ALA A 252 2.30 18.68 4.83
N CYS A 253 2.82 17.79 5.66
CA CYS A 253 3.99 16.99 5.29
C CYS A 253 4.09 15.70 6.06
N VAL A 254 4.74 14.73 5.43
CA VAL A 254 5.25 13.52 6.06
C VAL A 254 6.77 13.64 6.11
N ILE A 255 7.33 13.66 7.30
CA ILE A 255 8.76 13.86 7.53
C ILE A 255 9.37 12.55 8.01
N GLY A 256 10.42 12.07 7.34
CA GLY A 256 11.23 10.94 7.79
C GLY A 256 12.18 11.34 8.93
N ALA A 257 12.41 10.43 9.88
CA ALA A 257 13.38 10.66 10.95
C ALA A 257 14.83 10.76 10.46
N ASP A 258 15.09 10.28 9.25
CA ASP A 258 16.39 10.28 8.56
C ASP A 258 16.61 11.50 7.69
N GLU A 259 15.59 12.34 7.49
CA GLU A 259 15.73 13.59 6.74
C GLU A 259 16.64 14.60 7.47
N LEU A 260 17.41 15.34 6.68
CA LEU A 260 18.23 16.43 7.19
C LEU A 260 17.36 17.50 7.82
N LYS A 261 17.61 17.83 9.10
CA LYS A 261 16.81 18.81 9.85
C LYS A 261 16.78 20.18 9.19
N SER A 262 17.90 20.59 8.61
CA SER A 262 17.98 21.86 7.86
C SER A 262 17.11 21.84 6.60
N GLY A 263 17.08 20.74 5.87
CA GLY A 263 16.24 20.60 4.68
C GLY A 263 14.74 20.65 4.99
N VAL A 264 14.32 19.99 6.09
CA VAL A 264 12.93 20.06 6.55
C VAL A 264 12.56 21.49 6.96
N LEU A 265 13.43 22.19 7.73
CA LEU A 265 13.19 23.57 8.13
C LEU A 265 13.10 24.48 6.91
N GLN A 266 13.98 24.33 5.92
CA GLN A 266 13.94 25.11 4.67
C GLN A 266 12.62 24.91 3.91
N LYS A 267 12.12 23.67 3.82
CA LYS A 267 10.81 23.39 3.18
C LYS A 267 9.65 24.01 3.96
N LEU A 268 9.70 24.00 5.30
CA LEU A 268 8.70 24.66 6.13
C LEU A 268 8.78 26.19 6.03
N GLU A 269 9.98 26.77 6.01
CA GLU A 269 10.18 28.22 5.78
C GLU A 269 9.65 28.62 4.40
N ALA A 270 9.94 27.83 3.36
CA ALA A 270 9.41 28.07 2.00
C ALA A 270 7.87 28.04 1.98
N ALA A 271 7.22 27.14 2.74
CA ALA A 271 5.77 27.04 2.80
C ALA A 271 5.08 28.27 3.43
N CYS A 272 5.81 29.15 4.11
CA CYS A 272 5.26 30.40 4.64
C CYS A 272 6.04 31.65 4.20
N ALA A 273 6.89 31.57 3.17
CA ALA A 273 7.83 32.58 2.77
C ALA A 273 8.61 33.17 3.97
N GLY A 274 8.80 32.33 4.99
CA GLY A 274 9.29 32.71 6.31
C GLY A 274 10.80 32.72 6.40
N ARG A 275 11.27 33.23 7.51
CA ARG A 275 12.70 33.26 7.85
C ARG A 275 12.87 32.87 9.33
N LEU A 276 13.61 31.79 9.56
CA LEU A 276 14.00 31.37 10.88
C LEU A 276 15.33 32.08 11.24
N ILE A 277 15.36 32.80 12.34
CA ILE A 277 16.45 33.67 12.73
C ILE A 277 16.99 33.22 14.08
N ARG A 278 18.32 33.17 14.21
CA ARG A 278 18.97 32.89 15.50
C ARG A 278 19.83 34.08 15.91
N VAL A 279 19.44 34.76 16.96
CA VAL A 279 20.16 35.92 17.50
C VAL A 279 20.38 35.76 19.00
N GLY A 280 21.62 35.93 19.45
CA GLY A 280 21.96 35.80 20.86
C GLY A 280 21.64 34.42 21.46
N GLY A 281 21.75 33.38 20.64
CA GLY A 281 21.41 32.03 21.04
C GLY A 281 19.92 31.68 20.94
N ARG A 282 19.03 32.67 20.70
CA ARG A 282 17.58 32.48 20.66
C ARG A 282 17.02 32.39 19.26
N TRP A 283 16.07 31.51 19.08
CA TRP A 283 15.35 31.28 17.83
C TRP A 283 14.09 32.14 17.73
N MET A 284 13.93 32.82 16.63
CA MET A 284 12.81 33.69 16.28
C MET A 284 12.31 33.31 14.89
N LEU A 285 11.02 33.51 14.62
CA LEU A 285 10.39 33.27 13.31
C LEU A 285 9.71 34.54 12.84
N GLN A 286 9.93 34.86 11.56
CA GLN A 286 9.14 35.85 10.81
C GLN A 286 8.47 35.08 9.66
N ALA A 287 7.16 35.16 9.55
CA ALA A 287 6.43 34.62 8.38
C ALA A 287 6.50 35.62 7.22
N GLY A 288 6.06 35.24 6.03
CA GLY A 288 6.05 36.07 4.85
C GLY A 288 5.04 37.23 4.94
N ALA A 289 5.42 38.28 5.65
CA ALA A 289 4.68 39.53 5.78
C ALA A 289 5.64 40.68 5.91
N TYR A 290 5.12 41.91 5.73
CA TYR A 290 5.91 43.12 5.95
C TYR A 290 6.01 43.43 7.44
N TYR A 291 7.24 43.52 7.98
CA TYR A 291 7.55 43.82 9.38
C TYR A 291 8.01 45.22 9.62
N GLY A 292 7.82 46.15 8.68
CA GLY A 292 8.11 47.55 8.83
C GLY A 292 6.99 48.36 9.52
N PRO A 293 7.13 49.68 9.61
CA PRO A 293 8.23 50.49 9.10
C PRO A 293 9.53 50.27 9.88
N TYR A 294 10.62 50.80 9.33
CA TYR A 294 11.92 50.75 10.00
C TYR A 294 11.87 51.39 11.41
N ASP A 295 12.69 50.88 12.29
CA ASP A 295 12.86 51.38 13.67
C ASP A 295 14.29 51.86 13.95
N PHE A 296 15.17 51.75 12.97
CA PHE A 296 16.54 52.25 13.04
C PHE A 296 17.01 52.78 11.68
N GLU A 297 17.71 53.90 11.66
CA GLU A 297 18.25 54.48 10.44
C GLU A 297 19.79 54.37 10.44
N ILE A 298 20.34 53.85 9.37
CA ILE A 298 21.79 53.76 9.12
C ILE A 298 22.18 55.01 8.33
N THR A 299 23.06 55.83 8.89
CA THR A 299 23.57 57.07 8.30
C THR A 299 25.06 56.98 8.00
N GLU A 300 25.60 57.92 7.18
CA GLU A 300 27.00 57.87 6.74
C GLU A 300 28.01 57.92 7.88
N ASP A 301 27.73 58.67 8.94
CA ASP A 301 28.57 58.76 10.11
C ASP A 301 28.75 57.43 10.89
N MET A 302 27.88 56.47 10.65
CA MET A 302 27.97 55.14 11.23
C MET A 302 28.86 54.19 10.41
N VAL A 303 29.18 54.51 9.17
CA VAL A 303 29.97 53.70 8.25
C VAL A 303 31.46 53.92 8.49
N ILE A 304 32.21 52.87 8.73
CA ILE A 304 33.65 52.94 9.06
C ILE A 304 34.55 52.37 7.96
N GLY A 305 33.98 51.78 6.90
CA GLY A 305 34.74 51.14 5.82
C GLY A 305 34.05 51.25 4.48
N THR A 306 34.49 50.46 3.52
CA THR A 306 33.92 50.45 2.19
C THR A 306 32.60 49.65 2.18
N VAL A 307 31.54 50.30 1.72
CA VAL A 307 30.26 49.64 1.46
C VAL A 307 30.41 48.75 0.21
N GLY A 308 30.09 47.49 0.32
CA GLY A 308 30.19 46.54 -0.80
C GLY A 308 28.84 45.94 -1.17
N GLY A 309 28.71 45.51 -2.39
CA GLY A 309 27.49 44.86 -2.90
C GLY A 309 26.84 45.65 -4.04
N SER A 310 25.62 45.29 -4.36
CA SER A 310 24.79 45.92 -5.40
C SER A 310 23.41 46.25 -4.84
N THR A 311 22.87 47.41 -5.25
CA THR A 311 21.48 47.79 -4.97
C THR A 311 20.49 47.18 -5.93
N GLU A 312 20.98 46.69 -7.10
CA GLU A 312 20.17 46.06 -8.11
C GLU A 312 20.58 44.60 -8.30
N PRO A 313 19.67 43.70 -8.63
CA PRO A 313 20.01 42.34 -8.98
C PRO A 313 20.84 42.34 -10.28
N THR A 314 21.74 41.37 -10.42
CA THR A 314 22.43 41.15 -11.70
C THR A 314 21.44 40.55 -12.71
N ASN A 315 21.65 40.82 -14.00
CA ASN A 315 20.78 40.26 -15.06
C ASN A 315 20.65 38.74 -14.99
N ASP A 316 21.72 38.06 -14.60
CA ASP A 316 21.71 36.60 -14.44
C ASP A 316 20.90 36.11 -13.23
N SER A 317 20.63 36.97 -12.24
CA SER A 317 19.88 36.66 -11.04
C SER A 317 18.45 37.21 -11.01
N ALA A 318 18.16 38.12 -11.94
CA ALA A 318 16.83 38.67 -12.08
C ALA A 318 15.89 37.63 -12.70
N ILE A 319 14.79 37.40 -12.07
CA ILE A 319 13.70 36.54 -12.59
C ILE A 319 12.46 37.39 -12.80
N ASN A 320 11.66 37.00 -13.81
CA ASN A 320 10.40 37.65 -14.13
C ASN A 320 9.22 36.68 -14.21
N THR A 321 9.52 35.42 -14.08
CA THR A 321 8.55 34.33 -14.12
C THR A 321 8.91 33.26 -13.10
N VAL A 322 7.92 32.74 -12.38
CA VAL A 322 8.06 31.61 -11.46
C VAL A 322 7.05 30.53 -11.81
N ARG A 323 7.54 29.32 -11.97
CA ARG A 323 6.76 28.10 -12.19
C ARG A 323 7.10 27.10 -11.11
N GLY A 324 6.35 26.01 -11.05
CA GLY A 324 6.71 24.88 -10.19
C GLY A 324 5.50 24.09 -9.72
N THR A 325 5.72 23.30 -8.69
CA THR A 325 4.78 22.27 -8.29
C THR A 325 4.40 22.39 -6.81
N PHE A 326 3.26 21.81 -6.49
CA PHE A 326 2.77 21.62 -5.12
C PHE A 326 2.06 20.27 -5.03
N ILE A 327 1.62 19.86 -3.85
CA ILE A 327 0.88 18.61 -3.66
C ILE A 327 -0.62 18.90 -3.74
N ASP A 328 -1.30 18.35 -4.74
CA ASP A 328 -2.73 18.59 -4.94
C ASP A 328 -3.61 17.46 -4.38
N PRO A 329 -4.39 17.70 -3.33
CA PRO A 329 -5.34 16.73 -2.81
C PRO A 329 -6.42 16.30 -3.81
N SER A 330 -6.80 17.19 -4.74
CA SER A 330 -7.82 16.89 -5.77
C SER A 330 -7.29 15.96 -6.87
N GLN A 331 -5.97 15.96 -7.09
CA GLN A 331 -5.26 15.10 -8.01
C GLN A 331 -4.61 13.91 -7.31
N SER A 332 -5.35 13.27 -6.42
CA SER A 332 -4.88 12.08 -5.67
C SER A 332 -3.61 12.31 -4.85
N TRP A 333 -3.37 13.53 -4.37
CA TRP A 333 -2.16 13.92 -3.61
C TRP A 333 -0.86 13.78 -4.41
N THR A 334 -0.94 13.96 -5.71
CA THR A 334 0.24 13.99 -6.58
C THR A 334 0.82 15.40 -6.64
N GLU A 335 2.08 15.45 -6.99
CA GLU A 335 2.76 16.70 -7.30
C GLU A 335 2.22 17.24 -8.63
N THR A 336 1.70 18.47 -8.60
CA THR A 336 0.99 19.11 -9.71
C THR A 336 1.47 20.54 -9.87
N ASP A 337 1.50 21.05 -11.11
CA ASP A 337 1.89 22.43 -11.37
C ASP A 337 0.85 23.41 -10.81
N TYR A 338 1.35 24.49 -10.19
CA TYR A 338 0.50 25.64 -9.89
C TYR A 338 0.54 26.64 -11.07
N PRO A 339 -0.48 27.52 -11.21
CA PRO A 339 -0.48 28.57 -12.23
C PRO A 339 0.79 29.41 -12.19
N GLU A 340 1.38 29.59 -13.37
CA GLU A 340 2.56 30.44 -13.53
C GLU A 340 2.33 31.84 -12.96
N VAL A 341 3.32 32.35 -12.24
CA VAL A 341 3.35 33.72 -11.73
C VAL A 341 4.39 34.51 -12.52
N SER A 342 3.94 35.45 -13.32
CA SER A 342 4.80 36.26 -14.19
C SER A 342 4.35 37.72 -14.17
N VAL A 343 5.29 38.63 -14.46
CA VAL A 343 5.02 40.06 -14.62
C VAL A 343 5.38 40.46 -16.03
N ALA A 344 4.34 40.74 -16.84
CA ALA A 344 4.51 41.02 -18.28
C ALA A 344 5.42 42.23 -18.59
N ASP A 345 5.34 43.26 -17.76
CA ASP A 345 6.20 44.44 -17.90
C ASP A 345 7.67 44.09 -17.70
N TRP A 346 7.98 43.25 -16.75
CA TRP A 346 9.37 42.83 -16.50
C TRP A 346 9.89 41.90 -17.60
N ILE A 347 9.04 41.03 -18.16
CA ILE A 347 9.41 40.20 -19.33
C ILE A 347 9.76 41.10 -20.53
N ALA A 348 9.00 42.18 -20.72
CA ALA A 348 9.27 43.13 -21.80
C ALA A 348 10.54 43.96 -21.54
N GLU A 349 10.80 44.39 -20.33
CA GLU A 349 11.99 45.11 -19.92
C GLU A 349 13.28 44.29 -20.07
N ASP A 350 13.21 43.00 -19.66
CA ASP A 350 14.33 42.06 -19.70
C ASP A 350 14.60 41.51 -21.11
N GLY A 351 13.69 41.76 -22.05
CA GLY A 351 13.79 41.29 -23.42
C GLY A 351 13.51 39.81 -23.63
N GLY A 352 12.91 39.17 -22.62
CA GLY A 352 12.54 37.76 -22.69
C GLY A 352 12.18 37.19 -21.32
N GLU A 353 11.73 35.96 -21.33
CA GLU A 353 11.35 35.23 -20.11
C GLU A 353 12.61 34.73 -19.36
N ALA A 354 12.70 35.05 -18.09
CA ALA A 354 13.66 34.53 -17.12
C ALA A 354 12.89 33.77 -16.03
N ALA A 355 12.69 32.45 -16.25
CA ALA A 355 11.86 31.62 -15.38
C ALA A 355 12.70 30.86 -14.34
N GLU A 356 12.17 30.74 -13.13
CA GLU A 356 12.67 29.84 -12.09
C GLU A 356 11.62 28.86 -11.68
N THR A 357 12.05 27.64 -11.34
CA THR A 357 11.15 26.57 -10.89
C THR A 357 11.23 26.44 -9.38
N LEU A 358 10.10 26.64 -8.68
CA LEU A 358 9.98 26.51 -7.23
C LEU A 358 8.96 25.43 -6.85
N THR A 359 9.44 24.40 -6.17
CA THR A 359 8.59 23.29 -5.68
C THR A 359 8.24 23.49 -4.21
N TYR A 360 6.95 23.51 -3.92
CA TYR A 360 6.40 23.64 -2.57
C TYR A 360 5.83 22.30 -2.07
N SER A 361 6.70 21.34 -1.80
CA SER A 361 6.31 19.96 -1.43
C SER A 361 5.54 19.84 -0.11
N TYR A 362 5.50 20.89 0.72
CA TYR A 362 4.77 20.93 1.98
C TYR A 362 3.50 21.79 1.92
N VAL A 363 3.09 22.19 0.73
CA VAL A 363 1.90 23.01 0.49
C VAL A 363 0.86 22.17 -0.25
N THR A 364 -0.38 22.21 0.24
CA THR A 364 -1.50 21.44 -0.32
C THR A 364 -2.69 22.31 -0.75
N ASP A 365 -2.55 23.62 -0.68
CA ASP A 365 -3.52 24.60 -1.17
C ASP A 365 -3.06 25.11 -2.54
N ALA A 366 -3.93 25.18 -3.54
CA ALA A 366 -3.59 25.56 -4.91
C ALA A 366 -3.26 27.05 -5.11
N TYR A 367 -3.73 27.90 -4.17
CA TYR A 367 -3.52 29.35 -4.24
C TYR A 367 -2.31 29.83 -3.44
N GLN A 368 -1.96 29.08 -2.40
CA GLN A 368 -0.79 29.41 -1.56
C GLN A 368 0.53 29.40 -2.36
N PRO A 369 0.85 28.43 -3.24
CA PRO A 369 2.05 28.44 -4.06
C PRO A 369 2.17 29.70 -4.92
N GLN A 370 1.06 30.18 -5.48
CA GLN A 370 1.04 31.40 -6.31
C GLN A 370 1.41 32.64 -5.47
N ARG A 371 0.89 32.73 -4.23
CA ARG A 371 1.28 33.79 -3.29
C ARG A 371 2.76 33.73 -2.91
N LEU A 372 3.25 32.53 -2.61
CA LEU A 372 4.66 32.30 -2.26
C LEU A 372 5.58 32.62 -3.44
N ALA A 373 5.20 32.21 -4.65
CA ALA A 373 5.91 32.51 -5.88
C ALA A 373 5.96 34.02 -6.17
N ASN A 374 4.85 34.74 -5.97
CA ASN A 374 4.79 36.17 -6.12
C ASN A 374 5.73 36.93 -5.13
N ILE A 375 5.76 36.47 -3.87
CA ILE A 375 6.66 37.05 -2.86
C ILE A 375 8.13 36.82 -3.27
N GLU A 376 8.47 35.60 -3.73
CA GLU A 376 9.85 35.30 -4.11
C GLU A 376 10.25 36.05 -5.38
N LEU A 377 9.34 36.14 -6.37
CA LEU A 377 9.55 36.91 -7.58
C LEU A 377 9.86 38.38 -7.27
N ARG A 378 9.02 39.01 -6.46
CA ARG A 378 9.20 40.41 -6.06
C ARG A 378 10.43 40.61 -5.17
N ARG A 379 10.71 39.70 -4.26
CA ARG A 379 11.89 39.73 -3.39
C ARG A 379 13.18 39.71 -4.18
N ARG A 380 13.27 38.88 -5.20
CA ARG A 380 14.45 38.83 -6.09
C ARG A 380 14.57 40.04 -7.01
N ARG A 381 13.47 40.64 -7.38
CA ARG A 381 13.47 41.85 -8.22
C ARG A 381 13.70 43.12 -7.41
N ALA A 382 13.35 43.13 -6.11
CA ALA A 382 13.43 44.34 -5.26
C ALA A 382 14.85 44.90 -5.13
N GLY A 383 15.89 44.09 -5.19
CA GLY A 383 17.25 44.56 -5.15
C GLY A 383 18.28 43.58 -4.61
N GLY A 384 19.51 44.00 -4.73
CA GLY A 384 20.66 43.22 -4.34
C GLY A 384 20.93 43.25 -2.83
N VAL A 385 22.05 42.69 -2.46
CA VAL A 385 22.53 42.60 -1.09
C VAL A 385 23.68 43.59 -0.91
N ILE A 386 23.61 44.42 0.16
CA ILE A 386 24.61 45.39 0.50
C ILE A 386 25.25 44.99 1.84
N THR A 387 26.56 45.05 1.92
CA THR A 387 27.34 44.84 3.14
C THR A 387 27.90 46.18 3.59
N ILE A 388 27.52 46.57 4.79
CA ILE A 388 27.88 47.90 5.38
C ILE A 388 28.77 47.64 6.60
N PRO A 389 30.07 48.00 6.56
CA PRO A 389 30.91 47.99 7.74
C PRO A 389 30.59 49.20 8.62
N MET A 390 30.07 48.96 9.78
CA MET A 390 29.57 50.01 10.71
C MET A 390 30.37 50.05 11.99
N ASN A 391 30.34 51.21 12.64
CA ASN A 391 30.79 51.35 14.01
C ASN A 391 29.87 50.56 14.99
N PHE A 392 30.04 50.71 16.30
CA PHE A 392 29.24 50.01 17.30
C PHE A 392 27.72 50.28 17.21
N SER A 393 27.29 51.33 16.50
CA SER A 393 25.85 51.54 16.21
C SER A 393 25.23 50.37 15.47
N GLY A 394 26.04 49.66 14.68
CA GLY A 394 25.61 48.43 13.99
C GLY A 394 25.14 47.30 14.92
N TYR A 395 25.42 47.38 16.23
CA TYR A 395 24.86 46.45 17.23
C TYR A 395 23.32 46.49 17.26
N ASN A 396 22.73 47.58 16.81
CA ASN A 396 21.28 47.70 16.68
C ASN A 396 20.73 46.96 15.41
N CYS A 397 21.60 46.64 14.46
CA CYS A 397 21.22 45.99 13.20
C CYS A 397 21.23 44.46 13.33
N ARG A 398 20.28 43.87 14.07
CA ARG A 398 20.21 42.42 14.23
C ARG A 398 19.45 41.78 13.05
N PRO A 399 19.81 40.58 12.66
CA PRO A 399 19.08 39.86 11.59
C PRO A 399 17.58 39.87 11.83
N GLY A 400 16.80 40.08 10.75
CA GLY A 400 15.35 40.21 10.77
C GLY A 400 14.79 41.57 11.11
N ARG A 401 15.65 42.55 11.55
CA ARG A 401 15.23 43.93 11.79
C ARG A 401 15.12 44.70 10.47
N VAL A 402 14.10 45.52 10.35
CA VAL A 402 13.93 46.44 9.24
C VAL A 402 14.63 47.74 9.59
N VAL A 403 15.52 48.21 8.73
CA VAL A 403 16.31 49.44 8.89
C VAL A 403 16.13 50.32 7.68
N ARG A 404 16.23 51.63 7.86
CA ARG A 404 16.37 52.55 6.75
C ARG A 404 17.84 52.77 6.48
N VAL A 405 18.28 52.57 5.27
CA VAL A 405 19.65 52.97 4.85
C VAL A 405 19.58 54.32 4.18
N ASN A 406 20.32 55.27 4.71
CA ASN A 406 20.40 56.63 4.19
C ASN A 406 21.87 56.97 4.00
N LEU A 407 22.39 56.72 2.80
CA LEU A 407 23.76 56.97 2.36
C LEU A 407 23.75 57.84 1.12
N PRO A 408 23.54 59.14 1.24
CA PRO A 408 23.41 60.07 0.11
C PRO A 408 24.60 60.07 -0.85
N SER A 409 25.83 59.96 -0.33
CA SER A 409 27.04 59.88 -1.15
C SER A 409 27.07 58.67 -2.10
N LEU A 410 26.34 57.63 -1.78
CA LEU A 410 26.19 56.40 -2.63
C LEU A 410 24.85 56.37 -3.37
N ASN A 411 24.01 57.40 -3.19
CA ASN A 411 22.65 57.44 -3.73
C ASN A 411 21.77 56.24 -3.25
N ILE A 412 22.00 55.81 -2.00
CA ILE A 412 21.24 54.70 -1.40
C ILE A 412 20.29 55.29 -0.35
N LEU A 413 19.00 55.22 -0.62
CA LEU A 413 17.94 55.63 0.31
C LEU A 413 16.76 54.65 0.19
N GLY A 414 16.46 53.90 1.22
CA GLY A 414 15.35 52.95 1.23
C GLY A 414 15.24 52.13 2.52
N GLU A 415 14.22 51.28 2.56
CA GLU A 415 14.05 50.31 3.63
C GLU A 415 14.76 49.01 3.25
N PHE A 416 15.42 48.44 4.21
CA PHE A 416 16.16 47.19 4.07
C PHE A 416 15.92 46.29 5.27
N ILE A 417 15.94 44.96 5.04
CA ILE A 417 15.97 44.00 6.12
C ILE A 417 17.40 43.50 6.36
N VAL A 418 17.80 43.43 7.61
CA VAL A 418 19.09 42.85 7.98
C VAL A 418 19.06 41.34 7.78
N THR A 419 19.93 40.87 6.90
CA THR A 419 20.03 39.42 6.59
C THR A 419 21.12 38.72 7.38
N ASN A 420 22.23 39.39 7.59
CA ASN A 420 23.36 38.88 8.36
C ASN A 420 24.04 40.00 9.17
N TRP A 421 24.65 39.61 10.25
CA TRP A 421 25.32 40.51 11.16
C TRP A 421 26.53 39.83 11.81
N SER A 422 27.68 40.46 11.81
CA SER A 422 28.86 39.98 12.52
C SER A 422 29.57 41.13 13.18
N MET A 423 30.22 40.84 14.29
CA MET A 423 31.06 41.82 15.02
C MET A 423 32.47 41.24 15.14
N GLY A 424 33.47 41.95 14.69
CA GLY A 424 34.88 41.60 14.80
C GLY A 424 35.56 42.27 15.94
N ASP A 425 36.68 41.69 16.40
CA ASP A 425 37.55 42.32 17.40
C ASP A 425 38.20 43.55 16.78
N ASN A 426 37.86 44.76 17.26
CA ASN A 426 38.33 46.06 16.80
C ASN A 426 37.92 46.48 15.38
N GLU A 427 37.00 45.78 14.73
CA GLU A 427 36.55 46.06 13.35
C GLU A 427 35.14 46.64 13.26
N GLY A 428 34.46 46.82 14.39
CA GLY A 428 33.05 47.24 14.41
C GLY A 428 32.10 46.11 13.99
N CYS A 429 31.00 46.48 13.36
CA CYS A 429 29.97 45.54 12.95
C CYS A 429 29.90 45.47 11.41
N ASN A 430 29.90 44.29 10.85
CA ASN A 430 29.54 44.07 9.44
C ASN A 430 28.08 43.74 9.37
N VAL A 431 27.30 44.60 8.74
CA VAL A 431 25.85 44.46 8.60
C VAL A 431 25.51 44.19 7.13
N GLN A 432 24.88 43.06 6.87
CA GLN A 432 24.40 42.73 5.51
C GLN A 432 22.90 42.99 5.47
N VAL A 433 22.49 43.77 4.49
CA VAL A 433 21.08 44.15 4.30
C VAL A 433 20.62 43.86 2.88
N GLN A 434 19.35 43.56 2.75
CA GLN A 434 18.68 43.36 1.48
C GLN A 434 17.49 44.31 1.38
N GLN A 435 17.23 44.85 0.21
CA GLN A 435 16.10 45.76 0.02
C GLN A 435 14.78 45.10 0.46
N TYR A 436 13.93 45.90 1.12
CA TYR A 436 12.72 45.40 1.76
C TYR A 436 11.62 46.45 1.66
N GLU A 437 10.51 46.05 1.02
CA GLU A 437 9.38 46.91 0.72
C GLU A 437 8.08 46.24 1.06
N ALA A 438 7.07 47.01 1.46
CA ALA A 438 5.71 46.48 1.67
C ALA A 438 5.16 45.80 0.42
N ALA A 439 5.45 46.37 -0.77
CA ALA A 439 5.00 45.84 -2.04
C ALA A 439 5.45 44.42 -2.35
N ILE A 440 6.54 43.91 -1.70
CA ILE A 440 6.97 42.49 -1.83
C ILE A 440 5.89 41.55 -1.33
N PHE A 441 5.15 41.97 -0.30
CA PHE A 441 4.14 41.16 0.41
C PHE A 441 2.72 41.51 0.02
N ASP A 442 2.52 42.31 -1.02
CA ASP A 442 1.19 42.58 -1.56
C ASP A 442 0.53 41.26 -2.03
N ASP A 443 -0.69 41.05 -1.53
CA ASP A 443 -1.42 39.84 -1.84
C ASP A 443 -1.81 39.82 -3.32
N ALA A 444 -1.25 38.90 -4.07
CA ALA A 444 -1.70 38.60 -5.40
C ALA A 444 -2.95 37.69 -5.32
N VAL A 445 -4.02 38.10 -5.96
CA VAL A 445 -5.24 37.27 -6.04
C VAL A 445 -4.96 35.96 -6.77
N GLY A 446 -3.94 35.96 -7.64
CA GLY A 446 -3.52 34.83 -8.42
C GLY A 446 -4.47 34.51 -9.59
N GLN A 447 -4.30 33.35 -10.18
CA GLN A 447 -5.18 32.82 -11.22
C GLN A 447 -6.05 31.72 -10.64
N PRO A 448 -7.30 31.54 -11.14
CA PRO A 448 -8.11 30.40 -10.78
C PRO A 448 -7.37 29.10 -11.08
N TYR A 449 -7.38 28.19 -10.12
CA TYR A 449 -6.78 26.88 -10.28
C TYR A 449 -7.82 25.90 -10.87
N ASP A 450 -7.51 25.38 -12.06
CA ASP A 450 -8.25 24.28 -12.67
C ASP A 450 -7.27 23.14 -12.94
N PRO A 451 -7.28 22.05 -12.17
CA PRO A 451 -6.36 20.93 -12.36
C PRO A 451 -6.44 20.27 -13.73
N LEU A 452 -7.52 20.49 -14.45
CA LEU A 452 -7.73 20.01 -15.83
C LEU A 452 -7.41 21.07 -16.90
N GLY A 453 -7.30 22.34 -16.49
CA GLY A 453 -7.20 23.51 -17.38
C GLY A 453 -5.78 24.01 -17.67
N PHE A 454 -4.77 23.53 -16.99
CA PHE A 454 -3.36 23.94 -17.20
C PHE A 454 -2.72 23.43 -18.49
N ILE A 455 -3.51 23.12 -19.49
CA ILE A 455 -3.04 22.64 -20.80
C ILE A 455 -2.59 23.81 -21.67
N ASN A 456 -1.95 24.82 -21.10
CA ASN A 456 -1.17 25.81 -21.86
C ASN A 456 0.34 25.52 -21.81
N LEU A 457 0.75 24.42 -21.23
CA LEU A 457 2.08 23.89 -21.44
C LEU A 457 2.23 23.49 -22.90
N PRO A 458 3.24 23.97 -23.61
CA PRO A 458 3.48 23.54 -24.99
C PRO A 458 3.63 22.02 -24.97
N SER A 459 2.66 21.33 -25.53
CA SER A 459 2.64 19.90 -25.87
C SER A 459 2.95 18.88 -24.75
N GLY A 460 2.67 19.17 -23.49
CA GLY A 460 2.93 18.26 -22.37
C GLY A 460 1.72 17.88 -21.51
N GLY A 461 0.53 18.39 -21.79
CA GLY A 461 -0.70 18.04 -21.06
C GLY A 461 -1.06 16.57 -21.23
N LEU A 462 -1.41 15.89 -20.13
CA LEU A 462 -1.91 14.52 -20.19
C LEU A 462 -3.36 14.52 -20.66
N GLY A 463 -3.60 14.18 -21.92
CA GLY A 463 -4.94 13.97 -22.45
C GLY A 463 -5.60 12.73 -21.87
N SER A 464 -6.93 12.66 -21.94
CA SER A 464 -7.63 11.42 -21.64
C SER A 464 -7.39 10.39 -22.74
N PRO A 465 -7.30 9.08 -22.39
CA PRO A 465 -7.30 8.01 -23.36
C PRO A 465 -8.50 8.15 -24.33
N THR A 466 -8.35 7.69 -25.57
CA THR A 466 -9.43 7.76 -26.57
C THR A 466 -9.64 6.40 -27.20
N GLY A 467 -10.72 6.22 -27.95
CA GLY A 467 -10.99 4.99 -28.68
C GLY A 467 -11.13 3.77 -27.79
N LEU A 468 -11.74 3.91 -26.59
CA LEU A 468 -11.97 2.80 -25.68
C LEU A 468 -12.85 1.75 -26.32
N THR A 469 -12.34 0.54 -26.45
CA THR A 469 -13.04 -0.60 -27.08
C THR A 469 -12.96 -1.84 -26.20
N TRP A 470 -14.04 -2.62 -26.22
CA TRP A 470 -14.12 -3.91 -25.58
C TRP A 470 -14.19 -5.01 -26.63
N ASN A 471 -13.21 -5.91 -26.62
CA ASN A 471 -13.19 -7.08 -27.52
C ASN A 471 -13.34 -8.35 -26.67
N GLN A 472 -14.41 -9.10 -26.91
CA GLN A 472 -14.59 -10.41 -26.31
C GLN A 472 -13.65 -11.40 -26.98
N GLU A 473 -12.85 -12.10 -26.21
CA GLU A 473 -12.01 -13.18 -26.74
C GLU A 473 -12.80 -14.47 -26.82
N THR A 474 -12.94 -15.00 -28.04
CA THR A 474 -13.69 -16.21 -28.34
C THR A 474 -12.80 -17.46 -28.39
N GLY A 475 -11.95 -17.67 -27.40
CA GLY A 475 -11.07 -18.84 -27.42
C GLY A 475 -10.04 -18.99 -26.32
N ALA A 476 -9.96 -18.02 -25.41
CA ALA A 476 -9.01 -18.08 -24.31
C ALA A 476 -9.65 -18.67 -23.04
N GLU A 477 -8.97 -19.59 -22.41
CA GLU A 477 -9.47 -20.31 -21.23
C GLU A 477 -9.67 -19.46 -19.99
N VAL A 478 -9.15 -18.24 -19.94
CA VAL A 478 -9.12 -17.42 -18.72
C VAL A 478 -9.57 -15.98 -18.93
N VAL A 479 -9.49 -15.42 -20.16
CA VAL A 479 -9.75 -14.01 -20.44
C VAL A 479 -11.17 -13.81 -20.94
N GLN A 480 -12.00 -13.03 -20.23
CA GLN A 480 -13.35 -12.67 -20.66
C GLN A 480 -13.34 -11.72 -21.85
N GLY A 481 -12.38 -10.81 -21.87
CA GLY A 481 -12.16 -9.91 -22.96
C GLY A 481 -11.00 -8.95 -22.68
N VAL A 482 -10.70 -8.17 -23.68
CA VAL A 482 -9.63 -7.18 -23.64
C VAL A 482 -10.21 -5.79 -23.83
N LEU A 483 -9.99 -4.94 -22.83
CA LEU A 483 -10.26 -3.51 -22.91
C LEU A 483 -9.05 -2.85 -23.57
N SER A 484 -9.25 -2.13 -24.65
CA SER A 484 -8.18 -1.47 -25.40
C SER A 484 -8.50 0.01 -25.59
N TRP A 485 -7.46 0.84 -25.63
CA TRP A 485 -7.58 2.28 -25.81
C TRP A 485 -6.42 2.82 -26.65
N VAL A 486 -6.54 4.04 -27.10
CA VAL A 486 -5.48 4.79 -27.74
C VAL A 486 -4.83 5.68 -26.68
N ALA A 487 -3.50 5.63 -26.62
CA ALA A 487 -2.72 6.45 -25.72
C ALA A 487 -3.00 7.94 -25.96
N PRO A 488 -3.17 8.76 -24.91
CA PRO A 488 -3.32 10.19 -25.06
C PRO A 488 -1.99 10.87 -25.43
N ALA A 489 -2.06 12.12 -25.84
CA ALA A 489 -0.88 12.97 -25.94
C ALA A 489 -0.34 13.28 -24.55
N GLY A 490 0.98 13.28 -24.39
CA GLY A 490 1.67 13.56 -23.12
C GLY A 490 2.47 12.36 -22.61
N ILE A 491 3.16 12.56 -21.47
CA ILE A 491 3.96 11.50 -20.83
C ILE A 491 3.06 10.71 -19.90
N VAL A 492 2.75 9.47 -20.27
CA VAL A 492 2.02 8.53 -19.45
C VAL A 492 3.01 7.63 -18.73
N THR A 493 2.84 7.45 -17.43
CA THR A 493 3.58 6.47 -16.63
C THR A 493 2.81 5.16 -16.46
N GLU A 494 1.48 5.28 -16.30
CA GLU A 494 0.58 4.12 -16.12
C GLU A 494 -0.86 4.50 -16.46
N TYR A 495 -1.73 3.50 -16.57
CA TYR A 495 -3.17 3.67 -16.71
C TYR A 495 -3.90 3.02 -15.54
N ALA A 496 -4.87 3.73 -14.97
CA ALA A 496 -5.83 3.18 -14.03
C ALA A 496 -7.07 2.69 -14.81
N VAL A 497 -7.36 1.40 -14.71
CA VAL A 497 -8.54 0.77 -15.31
C VAL A 497 -9.47 0.33 -14.19
N ILE A 498 -10.70 0.83 -14.19
CA ILE A 498 -11.67 0.53 -13.15
C ILE A 498 -12.93 -0.04 -13.78
N VAL A 499 -13.39 -1.17 -13.25
CA VAL A 499 -14.63 -1.83 -13.64
C VAL A 499 -15.65 -1.66 -12.52
N ARG A 500 -16.80 -1.06 -12.83
CA ARG A 500 -17.87 -0.79 -11.87
C ARG A 500 -19.15 -1.53 -12.23
N GLN A 501 -19.85 -2.00 -11.20
CA GLN A 501 -21.22 -2.50 -11.32
C GLN A 501 -22.15 -1.58 -10.51
N GLY A 502 -22.95 -0.78 -11.18
CA GLY A 502 -23.69 0.31 -10.55
C GLY A 502 -22.73 1.33 -9.94
N SER A 503 -22.84 1.60 -8.64
CA SER A 503 -21.95 2.49 -7.88
C SER A 503 -20.74 1.77 -7.24
N GLY A 504 -20.68 0.44 -7.29
CA GLY A 504 -19.62 -0.37 -6.67
C GLY A 504 -18.51 -0.69 -7.65
N VAL A 505 -17.24 -0.68 -7.16
CA VAL A 505 -16.10 -1.17 -7.91
C VAL A 505 -16.11 -2.68 -7.90
N ALA A 506 -16.13 -3.28 -9.09
CA ALA A 506 -15.99 -4.72 -9.27
C ALA A 506 -14.49 -5.10 -9.33
N GLN A 507 -13.70 -4.37 -10.13
CA GLN A 507 -12.26 -4.61 -10.30
C GLN A 507 -11.51 -3.31 -10.53
N SER A 508 -10.21 -3.28 -10.16
CA SER A 508 -9.30 -2.18 -10.44
C SER A 508 -7.95 -2.73 -10.88
N HIS A 509 -7.39 -2.21 -11.97
CA HIS A 509 -6.11 -2.61 -12.53
C HIS A 509 -5.24 -1.41 -12.81
N THR A 510 -3.93 -1.54 -12.57
CA THR A 510 -2.92 -0.56 -12.98
C THR A 510 -2.09 -1.15 -14.11
N ILE A 511 -2.07 -0.48 -15.25
CA ILE A 511 -1.41 -0.92 -16.48
C ILE A 511 -0.24 0.01 -16.78
N GLN A 512 0.93 -0.56 -17.04
CA GLN A 512 2.13 0.21 -17.39
C GLN A 512 1.95 0.93 -18.73
N ALA A 513 2.56 2.09 -18.87
CA ALA A 513 2.47 2.94 -20.06
C ALA A 513 2.81 2.27 -21.40
N ALA A 514 3.61 1.20 -21.36
CA ALA A 514 3.98 0.43 -22.56
C ALA A 514 2.82 -0.40 -23.14
N SER A 515 1.73 -0.58 -22.39
CA SER A 515 0.56 -1.35 -22.80
C SER A 515 -0.67 -0.46 -22.89
N ASN A 516 -1.41 -0.55 -24.00
CA ASN A 516 -2.67 0.14 -24.24
C ASN A 516 -3.88 -0.81 -24.15
N SER A 517 -3.75 -1.89 -23.41
CA SER A 517 -4.79 -2.88 -23.22
C SER A 517 -4.74 -3.50 -21.83
N CYS A 518 -5.92 -3.93 -21.36
CA CYS A 518 -6.10 -4.61 -20.10
C CYS A 518 -6.98 -5.85 -20.32
N GLN A 519 -6.49 -7.01 -19.91
CA GLN A 519 -7.26 -8.24 -19.90
C GLN A 519 -8.16 -8.25 -18.66
N ILE A 520 -9.45 -8.44 -18.85
CA ILE A 520 -10.45 -8.54 -17.80
C ILE A 520 -10.98 -9.96 -17.73
N ASN A 521 -11.04 -10.51 -16.53
CA ASN A 521 -11.55 -11.85 -16.26
C ASN A 521 -12.26 -11.90 -14.90
N GLY A 522 -12.99 -12.99 -14.63
CA GLY A 522 -13.61 -13.24 -13.33
C GLY A 522 -14.85 -12.38 -13.00
N LEU A 523 -15.40 -11.65 -13.98
CA LEU A 523 -16.65 -10.89 -13.76
C LEU A 523 -17.86 -11.82 -13.89
N PRO A 524 -18.80 -11.82 -12.95
CA PRO A 524 -20.11 -12.46 -13.12
C PRO A 524 -20.88 -11.85 -14.29
N SER A 525 -21.90 -12.57 -14.79
CA SER A 525 -22.82 -12.03 -15.80
C SER A 525 -23.52 -10.78 -15.27
N GLY A 526 -23.57 -9.74 -16.08
CA GLY A 526 -24.16 -8.47 -15.69
C GLY A 526 -23.73 -7.29 -16.57
N SER A 527 -24.21 -6.11 -16.26
CA SER A 527 -23.82 -4.88 -16.93
C SER A 527 -22.77 -4.14 -16.10
N TYR A 528 -21.66 -3.78 -16.74
CA TYR A 528 -20.51 -3.11 -16.12
C TYR A 528 -20.15 -1.83 -16.86
N THR A 529 -19.70 -0.84 -16.11
CA THR A 529 -19.08 0.37 -16.65
C THR A 529 -17.57 0.24 -16.43
N MET A 530 -16.82 0.16 -17.52
CA MET A 530 -15.37 0.11 -17.50
C MET A 530 -14.82 1.50 -17.81
N SER A 531 -13.86 1.97 -17.02
CA SER A 531 -13.23 3.27 -17.19
C SER A 531 -11.71 3.16 -17.26
N VAL A 532 -11.09 4.05 -18.02
CA VAL A 532 -9.65 4.17 -18.15
C VAL A 532 -9.24 5.62 -17.96
N ALA A 533 -8.27 5.86 -17.08
CA ALA A 533 -7.60 7.15 -16.91
C ALA A 533 -6.10 6.97 -17.10
N ALA A 534 -5.44 7.91 -17.75
CA ALA A 534 -4.00 7.95 -17.84
C ALA A 534 -3.40 8.66 -16.63
N ILE A 535 -2.28 8.16 -16.12
CA ILE A 535 -1.52 8.74 -15.02
C ILE A 535 -0.14 9.08 -15.56
N GLY A 536 0.28 10.32 -15.37
CA GLY A 536 1.59 10.82 -15.72
C GLY A 536 2.38 11.21 -14.48
N PRO A 537 3.63 11.66 -14.62
CA PRO A 537 4.49 12.02 -13.50
C PRO A 537 3.90 13.11 -12.61
N MET A 538 3.04 13.96 -13.16
CA MET A 538 2.52 15.18 -12.50
C MET A 538 1.03 15.42 -12.76
N ALA A 539 0.32 14.50 -13.44
CA ALA A 539 -1.09 14.69 -13.79
C ALA A 539 -1.82 13.35 -13.96
N ARG A 540 -3.11 13.35 -13.65
CA ARG A 540 -4.06 12.28 -14.00
C ARG A 540 -5.08 12.84 -14.99
N SER A 541 -5.41 12.06 -16.02
CA SER A 541 -6.45 12.43 -16.99
C SER A 541 -7.86 12.21 -16.43
N GLY A 542 -8.85 12.76 -17.10
CA GLY A 542 -10.24 12.34 -16.93
C GLY A 542 -10.45 10.87 -17.30
N GLU A 543 -11.44 10.22 -16.68
CA GLU A 543 -11.83 8.84 -16.99
C GLU A 543 -12.66 8.81 -18.28
N VAL A 544 -12.29 7.91 -19.19
CA VAL A 544 -13.12 7.56 -20.35
C VAL A 544 -13.81 6.25 -20.07
N THR A 545 -15.11 6.17 -20.34
CA THR A 545 -15.95 5.05 -19.93
C THR A 545 -16.59 4.34 -21.11
N ILE A 546 -16.79 3.02 -20.97
CA ILE A 546 -17.61 2.18 -21.86
C ILE A 546 -18.51 1.29 -21.01
N THR A 547 -19.75 1.08 -21.43
CA THR A 547 -20.66 0.13 -20.79
C THR A 547 -20.61 -1.18 -21.54
N VAL A 548 -20.39 -2.28 -20.82
CA VAL A 548 -20.23 -3.63 -21.35
C VAL A 548 -21.23 -4.56 -20.65
N SER A 549 -21.90 -5.41 -21.43
CA SER A 549 -22.75 -6.47 -20.92
C SER A 549 -21.98 -7.80 -20.99
N ILE A 550 -21.79 -8.45 -19.85
CA ILE A 550 -21.19 -9.77 -19.75
C ILE A 550 -22.30 -10.79 -19.67
N GLU A 551 -22.35 -11.67 -20.67
CA GLU A 551 -23.33 -12.77 -20.72
C GLU A 551 -22.75 -14.03 -20.10
N GLY A 552 -23.55 -14.74 -19.32
CA GLY A 552 -23.16 -16.03 -18.75
C GLY A 552 -23.16 -17.14 -19.81
N PRO A 553 -22.56 -18.31 -19.51
CA PRO A 553 -22.56 -19.42 -20.42
C PRO A 553 -23.98 -19.98 -20.62
N PRO A 554 -24.29 -20.54 -21.79
CA PRO A 554 -25.58 -21.18 -22.06
C PRO A 554 -25.76 -22.45 -21.20
N ILE A 555 -27.00 -22.82 -20.94
CA ILE A 555 -27.32 -24.10 -20.32
C ILE A 555 -26.87 -25.23 -21.27
N PRO A 556 -26.30 -26.36 -20.78
CA PRO A 556 -25.99 -27.48 -21.63
C PRO A 556 -27.25 -27.98 -22.38
N GLU A 557 -27.17 -28.07 -23.71
CA GLU A 557 -28.34 -28.45 -24.55
C GLU A 557 -28.71 -29.90 -24.34
N SER A 558 -27.71 -30.75 -24.12
CA SER A 558 -27.89 -32.19 -23.90
C SER A 558 -26.74 -32.78 -23.11
N CYS A 559 -26.93 -33.99 -22.61
CA CYS A 559 -25.87 -34.76 -21.97
C CYS A 559 -25.90 -36.19 -22.48
N SER A 560 -24.80 -36.64 -23.07
CA SER A 560 -24.61 -38.05 -23.38
C SER A 560 -24.28 -38.81 -22.10
N VAL A 561 -24.98 -39.90 -21.86
CA VAL A 561 -24.83 -40.72 -20.65
C VAL A 561 -24.36 -42.12 -21.06
N GLN A 562 -23.24 -42.54 -20.49
CA GLN A 562 -22.74 -43.91 -20.59
C GLN A 562 -22.79 -44.55 -19.19
N SER A 563 -23.67 -45.53 -19.04
CA SER A 563 -23.88 -46.22 -17.75
C SER A 563 -23.16 -47.57 -17.75
N SER A 564 -22.31 -47.76 -16.74
CA SER A 564 -21.71 -49.03 -16.36
C SER A 564 -22.43 -49.61 -15.13
N ILE A 565 -21.99 -50.74 -14.65
CA ILE A 565 -22.60 -51.42 -13.49
C ILE A 565 -22.39 -50.67 -12.17
N ASP A 566 -21.30 -49.91 -12.06
CA ASP A 566 -20.82 -49.20 -10.86
C ASP A 566 -20.45 -47.75 -11.13
N SER A 567 -20.62 -47.30 -12.36
CA SER A 567 -20.24 -45.94 -12.74
C SER A 567 -21.14 -45.39 -13.87
N ILE A 568 -21.22 -44.06 -13.89
CA ILE A 568 -21.94 -43.30 -14.92
C ILE A 568 -21.02 -42.20 -15.42
N THR A 569 -20.76 -42.18 -16.73
CA THR A 569 -20.02 -41.10 -17.40
C THR A 569 -21.01 -40.14 -18.06
N LEU A 570 -20.86 -38.89 -17.73
CA LEU A 570 -21.67 -37.77 -18.22
C LEU A 570 -20.84 -36.92 -19.15
N THR A 571 -21.31 -36.69 -20.36
CA THR A 571 -20.64 -35.83 -21.35
C THR A 571 -21.66 -34.80 -21.87
N PRO A 572 -21.75 -33.64 -21.24
CA PRO A 572 -22.63 -32.57 -21.71
C PRO A 572 -22.14 -31.99 -23.04
N ASN A 573 -23.07 -31.43 -23.80
CA ASN A 573 -22.79 -30.83 -25.11
C ASN A 573 -23.56 -29.51 -25.27
N ASN A 574 -22.86 -28.49 -25.84
CA ASN A 574 -23.41 -27.23 -26.30
C ASN A 574 -23.14 -27.13 -27.81
N VAL A 575 -24.19 -27.26 -28.65
CA VAL A 575 -24.05 -27.32 -30.12
C VAL A 575 -23.83 -25.91 -30.73
N LEU A 576 -24.46 -24.87 -30.19
CA LEU A 576 -24.54 -23.56 -30.85
C LEU A 576 -23.51 -22.55 -30.31
N HIS A 577 -23.05 -22.70 -29.08
CA HIS A 577 -22.08 -21.80 -28.48
C HIS A 577 -21.07 -22.60 -27.67
N GLY A 578 -19.80 -22.42 -27.96
CA GLY A 578 -18.73 -23.02 -27.15
C GLY A 578 -18.77 -22.55 -25.70
N LEU A 579 -18.18 -23.31 -24.81
CA LEU A 579 -18.06 -22.95 -23.38
C LEU A 579 -17.15 -21.72 -23.11
N ASN A 580 -16.51 -21.21 -24.16
CA ASN A 580 -15.53 -20.09 -24.05
C ASN A 580 -14.49 -20.34 -22.95
N GLY A 581 -13.78 -21.45 -23.02
CA GLY A 581 -12.77 -21.84 -22.04
C GLY A 581 -13.31 -22.35 -20.71
N GLY A 582 -14.64 -22.57 -20.61
CA GLY A 582 -15.27 -23.04 -19.40
C GLY A 582 -15.29 -24.56 -19.26
N THR A 583 -15.93 -25.02 -18.21
CA THR A 583 -16.18 -26.42 -17.88
C THR A 583 -17.61 -26.61 -17.47
N TYR A 584 -18.02 -27.89 -17.27
CA TYR A 584 -19.29 -28.19 -16.64
C TYR A 584 -19.10 -28.53 -15.17
N GLU A 585 -19.99 -28.06 -14.33
CA GLU A 585 -20.09 -28.45 -12.92
C GLU A 585 -21.16 -29.52 -12.79
N TYR A 586 -20.86 -30.58 -12.04
CA TYR A 586 -21.69 -31.76 -11.87
C TYR A 586 -22.15 -31.90 -10.43
N PHE A 587 -23.43 -32.12 -10.25
CA PHE A 587 -24.07 -32.39 -8.95
C PHE A 587 -24.95 -33.62 -9.10
N PHE A 588 -25.22 -34.32 -8.00
CA PHE A 588 -26.09 -35.49 -8.02
C PHE A 588 -26.97 -35.57 -6.76
N SER A 589 -28.07 -36.33 -6.93
CA SER A 589 -28.94 -36.75 -5.83
C SER A 589 -29.42 -38.17 -6.09
N VAL A 590 -29.74 -38.88 -5.03
CA VAL A 590 -30.41 -40.19 -5.08
C VAL A 590 -31.93 -40.06 -5.01
N THR A 591 -32.45 -38.87 -4.80
CA THR A 591 -33.87 -38.56 -4.65
C THR A 591 -34.44 -37.98 -5.93
N PRO A 592 -35.48 -38.52 -6.52
CA PRO A 592 -36.01 -38.15 -7.84
C PRO A 592 -36.59 -36.72 -7.90
N GLN A 593 -36.94 -36.14 -6.77
CA GLN A 593 -37.52 -34.78 -6.65
C GLN A 593 -36.61 -33.79 -6.02
N ALA A 594 -35.31 -34.10 -5.87
CA ALA A 594 -34.33 -33.14 -5.30
C ALA A 594 -34.19 -31.92 -6.22
N THR A 595 -33.98 -30.79 -5.62
CA THR A 595 -33.58 -29.55 -6.34
C THR A 595 -32.06 -29.51 -6.49
N ALA A 596 -31.54 -28.68 -7.40
CA ALA A 596 -30.11 -28.50 -7.53
C ALA A 596 -29.43 -27.99 -6.26
N GLY A 597 -30.14 -27.23 -5.40
CA GLY A 597 -29.64 -26.76 -4.12
C GLY A 597 -29.54 -27.84 -3.04
N GLU A 598 -30.25 -28.98 -3.23
CA GLU A 598 -30.24 -30.14 -2.32
C GLU A 598 -29.29 -31.25 -2.82
N SER A 599 -28.64 -31.04 -3.95
CA SER A 599 -27.76 -32.01 -4.60
C SER A 599 -26.32 -31.89 -4.12
N THR A 600 -25.60 -33.00 -4.15
CA THR A 600 -24.17 -33.03 -3.74
C THR A 600 -23.30 -32.70 -4.95
N TYR A 601 -22.37 -31.78 -4.76
CA TYR A 601 -21.34 -31.42 -5.74
C TYR A 601 -20.35 -32.57 -5.96
N LEU A 602 -20.12 -32.96 -7.22
CA LEU A 602 -19.21 -34.04 -7.60
C LEU A 602 -17.85 -33.53 -8.11
N GLY A 603 -17.86 -32.43 -8.86
CA GLY A 603 -16.66 -31.90 -9.49
C GLY A 603 -16.98 -31.14 -10.77
N GLN A 604 -15.91 -30.75 -11.47
CA GLN A 604 -16.00 -30.01 -12.73
C GLN A 604 -15.11 -30.64 -13.81
N GLY A 605 -15.49 -30.49 -15.09
CA GLY A 605 -14.74 -31.02 -16.23
C GLY A 605 -15.58 -30.99 -17.48
N LEU A 606 -14.97 -31.28 -18.65
CA LEU A 606 -15.71 -31.43 -19.92
C LEU A 606 -16.52 -32.70 -19.98
N SER A 607 -16.10 -33.71 -19.25
CA SER A 607 -16.85 -34.97 -18.99
C SER A 607 -16.56 -35.36 -17.53
N PHE A 608 -17.45 -36.11 -16.92
CA PHE A 608 -17.31 -36.57 -15.55
C PHE A 608 -17.77 -38.01 -15.43
N THR A 609 -16.94 -38.83 -14.78
CA THR A 609 -17.31 -40.20 -14.46
C THR A 609 -17.54 -40.34 -12.97
N HIS A 610 -18.77 -40.60 -12.58
CA HIS A 610 -19.16 -40.90 -11.21
C HIS A 610 -19.01 -42.39 -10.95
N THR A 611 -18.10 -42.77 -10.06
CA THR A 611 -17.75 -44.17 -9.74
C THR A 611 -18.22 -44.55 -8.34
N GLY A 612 -18.20 -45.82 -8.03
CA GLY A 612 -18.64 -46.36 -6.74
C GLY A 612 -20.15 -46.36 -6.54
N LEU A 613 -20.90 -46.35 -7.61
CA LEU A 613 -22.35 -46.31 -7.61
C LEU A 613 -22.93 -47.71 -7.36
N ALA A 614 -24.11 -47.73 -6.74
CA ALA A 614 -24.82 -48.99 -6.51
C ALA A 614 -25.34 -49.56 -7.83
N PHE A 615 -25.34 -50.89 -7.95
CA PHE A 615 -25.82 -51.61 -9.12
C PHE A 615 -27.31 -51.37 -9.35
N TYR A 616 -27.70 -51.17 -10.59
CA TYR A 616 -29.09 -51.01 -11.06
C TYR A 616 -29.89 -49.99 -10.22
N THR A 617 -29.28 -48.84 -9.94
CA THR A 617 -29.85 -47.80 -9.08
C THR A 617 -30.02 -46.51 -9.88
N ASN A 618 -31.13 -45.80 -9.64
CA ASN A 618 -31.40 -44.51 -10.27
C ASN A 618 -30.61 -43.39 -9.58
N TYR A 619 -30.03 -42.50 -10.40
CA TYR A 619 -29.33 -41.31 -10.00
C TYR A 619 -29.83 -40.10 -10.77
N TYR A 620 -29.82 -38.93 -10.13
CA TYR A 620 -30.37 -37.71 -10.69
C TYR A 620 -29.28 -36.67 -10.69
N TYR A 621 -28.83 -36.28 -11.88
CA TYR A 621 -27.73 -35.33 -12.04
C TYR A 621 -28.24 -33.95 -12.44
N PHE A 622 -27.55 -32.93 -11.93
CA PHE A 622 -27.73 -31.54 -12.27
C PHE A 622 -26.41 -31.03 -12.81
N ILE A 623 -26.41 -30.56 -14.04
CA ILE A 623 -25.22 -30.16 -14.78
C ILE A 623 -25.40 -28.72 -15.21
N ARG A 624 -24.41 -27.86 -14.98
CA ARG A 624 -24.45 -26.52 -15.51
C ARG A 624 -23.12 -26.15 -16.16
N SER A 625 -23.16 -25.28 -17.13
CA SER A 625 -21.98 -24.65 -17.70
C SER A 625 -21.40 -23.61 -16.73
N ALA A 626 -20.10 -23.57 -16.60
CA ALA A 626 -19.38 -22.59 -15.81
C ALA A 626 -18.16 -22.12 -16.59
N ASN A 627 -17.99 -20.82 -16.73
CA ASN A 627 -16.83 -20.19 -17.36
C ASN A 627 -16.51 -18.89 -16.64
N ALA A 628 -15.56 -18.09 -17.18
CA ALA A 628 -15.20 -16.80 -16.65
C ALA A 628 -16.37 -15.79 -16.60
N TYR A 629 -17.42 -16.00 -17.39
CA TYR A 629 -18.62 -15.14 -17.45
C TYR A 629 -19.71 -15.51 -16.44
N GLY A 630 -19.52 -16.60 -15.69
CA GLY A 630 -20.46 -17.04 -14.69
C GLY A 630 -20.90 -18.48 -14.85
N LYS A 631 -22.08 -18.77 -14.31
CA LYS A 631 -22.67 -20.12 -14.30
C LYS A 631 -24.05 -20.08 -14.91
N SER A 632 -24.39 -21.10 -15.70
CA SER A 632 -25.72 -21.25 -16.28
C SER A 632 -26.73 -21.80 -15.25
N ALA A 633 -28.01 -21.83 -15.64
CA ALA A 633 -28.98 -22.67 -14.97
C ALA A 633 -28.62 -24.15 -15.21
N PHE A 634 -29.25 -25.05 -14.46
CA PHE A 634 -28.95 -26.47 -14.48
C PHE A 634 -29.73 -27.23 -15.57
N LEU A 635 -29.04 -28.14 -16.25
CA LEU A 635 -29.63 -29.23 -17.00
C LEU A 635 -29.89 -30.41 -16.04
N TYR A 636 -31.10 -30.89 -15.97
CA TYR A 636 -31.47 -32.10 -15.20
C TYR A 636 -31.33 -33.36 -16.05
N VAL A 637 -30.56 -34.34 -15.55
CA VAL A 637 -30.25 -35.59 -16.26
C VAL A 637 -30.56 -36.82 -15.37
N PRO A 638 -31.76 -37.37 -15.42
CA PRO A 638 -32.08 -38.62 -14.73
C PRO A 638 -31.48 -39.81 -15.50
N THR A 639 -30.82 -40.69 -14.76
CA THR A 639 -30.23 -41.91 -15.35
C THR A 639 -30.11 -43.01 -14.32
N ALA A 640 -29.65 -44.18 -14.71
CA ALA A 640 -29.44 -45.33 -13.84
C ALA A 640 -28.15 -46.07 -14.22
N THR A 641 -27.52 -46.72 -13.25
CA THR A 641 -26.44 -47.67 -13.51
C THR A 641 -26.97 -48.88 -14.31
N SER A 642 -26.11 -49.45 -15.18
CA SER A 642 -26.47 -50.58 -16.05
C SER A 642 -26.80 -51.84 -15.25
N ASN A 643 -27.76 -52.59 -15.71
CA ASN A 643 -28.08 -53.93 -15.20
C ASN A 643 -27.33 -55.06 -15.94
N ASN A 644 -26.49 -54.73 -16.92
CA ASN A 644 -25.80 -55.74 -17.76
C ASN A 644 -24.49 -56.22 -17.08
N VAL A 645 -24.63 -57.18 -16.19
CA VAL A 645 -23.50 -57.83 -15.48
C VAL A 645 -22.74 -58.82 -16.39
N GLY A 646 -23.37 -59.36 -17.45
CA GLY A 646 -22.82 -60.45 -18.25
C GLY A 646 -21.53 -60.09 -18.99
N THR A 647 -21.50 -58.92 -19.61
CA THR A 647 -20.33 -58.42 -20.37
C THR A 647 -19.10 -58.15 -19.50
N TYR A 648 -19.31 -57.79 -18.24
CA TYR A 648 -18.21 -57.48 -17.33
C TYR A 648 -17.59 -58.74 -16.72
N LEU A 649 -18.42 -59.69 -16.34
CA LEU A 649 -17.98 -61.00 -15.81
C LEU A 649 -17.24 -61.84 -16.87
N ASP A 650 -17.63 -61.75 -18.12
CA ASP A 650 -16.95 -62.47 -19.22
C ASP A 650 -15.59 -61.81 -19.58
N ALA A 651 -15.42 -60.50 -19.40
CA ALA A 651 -14.17 -59.80 -19.68
C ALA A 651 -13.10 -60.04 -18.63
N ILE A 652 -13.51 -60.29 -17.35
CA ILE A 652 -12.59 -60.46 -16.21
C ILE A 652 -12.36 -61.92 -15.88
N LYS A 653 -13.17 -62.82 -16.39
CA LYS A 653 -13.11 -64.27 -16.11
C LYS A 653 -11.76 -64.84 -16.58
N GLY A 654 -10.87 -65.08 -15.65
CA GLY A 654 -9.58 -65.71 -15.87
C GLY A 654 -8.45 -64.85 -16.40
N LYS A 655 -8.55 -63.51 -16.29
CA LYS A 655 -7.49 -62.58 -16.74
C LYS A 655 -6.77 -61.79 -15.65
N VAL A 656 -7.21 -61.90 -14.41
CA VAL A 656 -6.51 -61.22 -13.30
C VAL A 656 -6.18 -62.28 -12.24
N ASP A 657 -4.98 -62.78 -12.25
CA ASP A 657 -4.37 -63.48 -11.12
C ASP A 657 -3.10 -62.69 -10.66
N GLU A 658 -2.63 -63.00 -9.47
CA GLU A 658 -1.44 -62.36 -8.88
C GLU A 658 -0.16 -62.52 -9.76
N SER A 659 -0.17 -63.48 -10.69
CA SER A 659 0.95 -63.71 -11.64
C SER A 659 0.94 -62.77 -12.84
N SER A 660 -0.18 -62.05 -13.07
CA SER A 660 -0.38 -61.16 -14.23
C SER A 660 0.19 -59.74 -13.98
N LEU A 661 0.55 -59.41 -12.75
CA LEU A 661 1.20 -58.16 -12.43
C LEU A 661 2.72 -58.27 -12.61
N ALA A 662 3.29 -57.41 -13.43
CA ALA A 662 4.76 -57.39 -13.63
C ALA A 662 5.50 -57.31 -12.27
N PRO A 663 6.56 -58.09 -12.03
CA PRO A 663 7.26 -58.10 -10.75
C PRO A 663 7.72 -56.74 -10.26
N ALA A 664 7.96 -55.82 -11.18
CA ALA A 664 8.32 -54.43 -10.86
C ALA A 664 7.15 -53.61 -10.30
N LEU A 665 5.89 -54.00 -10.62
CA LEU A 665 4.69 -53.34 -10.12
C LEU A 665 4.38 -53.86 -8.69
N ASN A 666 4.51 -55.16 -8.45
CA ASN A 666 4.39 -55.74 -7.13
C ASN A 666 5.42 -55.17 -6.16
N GLY A 667 6.70 -55.02 -6.57
CA GLY A 667 7.73 -54.41 -5.73
C GLY A 667 7.46 -52.92 -5.46
N ARG A 668 6.74 -52.20 -6.34
CA ARG A 668 6.34 -50.82 -6.10
C ARG A 668 5.14 -50.73 -5.18
N ILE A 669 4.22 -51.68 -5.27
CA ILE A 669 3.06 -51.77 -4.34
C ILE A 669 3.57 -52.14 -2.93
N ASP A 670 4.52 -53.08 -2.80
CA ASP A 670 5.14 -53.45 -1.54
C ASP A 670 5.93 -52.28 -0.91
N LEU A 671 6.50 -51.38 -1.71
CA LEU A 671 7.17 -50.17 -1.23
C LEU A 671 6.17 -49.09 -0.74
N ILE A 672 4.93 -49.13 -1.22
CA ILE A 672 3.87 -48.18 -0.83
C ILE A 672 3.07 -48.76 0.35
N ASP A 673 2.55 -49.98 0.22
CA ASP A 673 1.62 -50.59 1.17
C ASP A 673 2.26 -51.59 2.14
N GLY A 674 3.49 -52.06 1.88
CA GLY A 674 4.20 -52.99 2.72
C GLY A 674 4.82 -52.33 3.96
N ASP A 675 5.07 -53.15 4.99
CA ASP A 675 5.72 -52.71 6.24
C ASP A 675 7.25 -52.99 6.26
N GLY A 676 7.82 -53.35 5.14
CA GLY A 676 9.25 -53.68 5.01
C GLY A 676 10.18 -52.45 5.10
N PRO A 677 11.48 -52.65 5.40
CA PRO A 677 12.46 -51.56 5.50
C PRO A 677 12.53 -50.78 4.18
N GLY A 678 12.25 -49.50 4.24
CA GLY A 678 12.26 -48.58 3.08
C GLY A 678 10.88 -48.27 2.50
N SER A 679 9.80 -48.92 2.94
CA SER A 679 8.43 -48.60 2.56
C SER A 679 7.97 -47.27 3.16
N VAL A 680 6.91 -46.71 2.55
CA VAL A 680 6.31 -45.45 3.06
C VAL A 680 5.79 -45.63 4.47
N ASN A 681 5.16 -46.75 4.76
CA ASN A 681 4.64 -47.06 6.09
C ASN A 681 5.75 -47.18 7.15
N ALA A 682 6.84 -47.83 6.82
CA ALA A 682 8.00 -47.96 7.73
C ALA A 682 8.66 -46.58 8.01
N ARG A 683 8.75 -45.70 7.00
CA ARG A 683 9.26 -44.34 7.16
C ARG A 683 8.33 -43.48 8.00
N ASN A 684 7.04 -43.57 7.76
CA ASN A 684 6.04 -42.83 8.52
C ASN A 684 6.01 -43.27 9.97
N GLU A 685 6.12 -44.59 10.22
CA GLU A 685 6.18 -45.14 11.58
C GLU A 685 7.47 -44.71 12.30
N GLN A 686 8.59 -44.63 11.60
CA GLN A 686 9.83 -44.13 12.19
C GLN A 686 9.73 -42.63 12.52
N LEU A 687 9.22 -41.82 11.61
CA LEU A 687 8.96 -40.38 11.84
C LEU A 687 7.96 -40.14 13.00
N ARG A 688 6.94 -40.98 13.09
CA ARG A 688 5.98 -40.95 14.20
C ARG A 688 6.66 -41.25 15.54
N LYS A 689 7.53 -42.26 15.58
CA LYS A 689 8.31 -42.59 16.78
C LYS A 689 9.29 -41.49 17.17
N ASP A 690 10.02 -40.94 16.22
CA ASP A 690 10.97 -39.84 16.46
C ASP A 690 10.25 -38.57 16.97
N LEU A 691 9.05 -38.29 16.45
CA LEU A 691 8.23 -37.18 16.89
C LEU A 691 7.62 -37.43 18.27
N GLU A 692 7.16 -38.66 18.54
CA GLU A 692 6.67 -39.07 19.86
C GLU A 692 7.78 -38.98 20.91
N GLU A 693 9.04 -39.36 20.58
CA GLU A 693 10.19 -39.19 21.49
C GLU A 693 10.52 -37.72 21.74
N GLN A 694 10.47 -36.87 20.73
CA GLN A 694 10.67 -35.43 20.89
C GLN A 694 9.57 -34.80 21.74
N ILE A 695 8.30 -35.14 21.48
CA ILE A 695 7.15 -34.67 22.26
C ILE A 695 7.26 -35.14 23.69
N LYS A 696 7.66 -36.40 23.90
CA LYS A 696 7.83 -36.96 25.21
C LYS A 696 8.93 -36.28 26.02
N SER A 697 10.03 -35.92 25.38
CA SER A 697 11.13 -35.15 26.04
C SER A 697 10.68 -33.75 26.46
N TYR A 698 9.83 -33.08 25.71
CA TYR A 698 9.24 -31.79 26.07
C TYR A 698 8.19 -31.91 27.17
N VAL A 699 7.42 -32.98 27.14
CA VAL A 699 6.35 -33.23 28.10
C VAL A 699 6.89 -33.72 29.45
N ASP A 700 7.96 -34.48 29.46
CA ASP A 700 8.63 -34.93 30.68
C ASP A 700 9.29 -33.77 31.45
N ALA A 701 9.71 -32.71 30.77
CA ALA A 701 10.21 -31.48 31.40
C ALA A 701 9.14 -30.67 32.16
N LEU A 702 7.86 -30.97 31.99
CA LEU A 702 6.72 -30.30 32.63
C LEU A 702 6.02 -31.17 33.68
N LEU A 703 6.56 -32.33 34.01
CA LEU A 703 5.95 -33.22 35.03
C LEU A 703 5.83 -32.49 36.39
N TRP A 704 4.67 -32.67 37.01
CA TRP A 704 4.45 -32.14 38.35
C TRP A 704 5.42 -32.81 39.34
N ASP A 705 6.09 -32.00 40.15
CA ASP A 705 7.00 -32.44 41.19
C ASP A 705 6.54 -31.90 42.56
N ALA A 706 6.37 -32.82 43.54
CA ALA A 706 5.92 -32.47 44.86
C ALA A 706 6.89 -31.56 45.65
N ALA A 707 8.17 -31.56 45.32
CA ALA A 707 9.20 -30.74 45.94
C ALA A 707 9.31 -29.34 45.35
N LYS A 708 8.72 -29.09 44.18
CA LYS A 708 8.81 -27.82 43.45
C LYS A 708 7.69 -26.86 43.86
N ALA A 709 8.04 -25.59 44.02
CA ALA A 709 7.08 -24.52 44.17
C ALA A 709 6.66 -24.01 42.81
N TYR A 710 5.37 -23.85 42.58
CA TYR A 710 4.78 -23.39 41.36
C TYR A 710 4.17 -22.00 41.54
N ALA A 711 4.41 -21.09 40.63
CA ALA A 711 3.78 -19.78 40.60
C ALA A 711 2.40 -19.86 39.93
N LYS A 712 1.57 -18.86 40.16
CA LYS A 712 0.31 -18.75 39.43
C LYS A 712 0.57 -18.63 37.96
N GLY A 713 -0.05 -19.48 37.15
CA GLY A 713 0.11 -19.51 35.68
C GLY A 713 1.03 -20.64 35.20
N ASP A 714 1.85 -21.25 36.09
CA ASP A 714 2.74 -22.35 35.69
C ASP A 714 1.89 -23.54 35.20
N ILE A 715 2.39 -24.18 34.14
CA ILE A 715 1.74 -25.34 33.53
C ILE A 715 2.56 -26.58 33.85
N VAL A 716 1.89 -27.62 34.35
CA VAL A 716 2.50 -28.91 34.63
C VAL A 716 1.65 -30.04 34.06
N ARG A 717 2.32 -31.18 33.87
CA ARG A 717 1.66 -32.41 33.46
C ARG A 717 1.47 -33.31 34.67
N GLN A 718 0.28 -33.88 34.78
CA GLN A 718 -0.01 -34.97 35.67
C GLN A 718 -0.80 -36.07 34.94
N GLY A 719 -0.20 -37.24 34.75
CA GLY A 719 -0.74 -38.28 33.88
C GLY A 719 -0.81 -37.80 32.43
N ASN A 720 -1.93 -37.93 31.76
CA ASN A 720 -2.18 -37.50 30.37
C ASN A 720 -2.77 -36.11 30.24
N LYS A 721 -2.84 -35.35 31.32
CA LYS A 721 -3.47 -34.04 31.37
C LYS A 721 -2.51 -32.93 31.74
N LEU A 722 -2.73 -31.76 31.18
CA LEU A 722 -2.08 -30.51 31.54
C LEU A 722 -2.92 -29.73 32.55
N TYR A 723 -2.25 -29.16 33.54
CA TYR A 723 -2.87 -28.36 34.59
C TYR A 723 -2.13 -27.05 34.77
N GLN A 724 -2.88 -25.96 34.86
CA GLN A 724 -2.35 -24.63 35.12
C GLN A 724 -2.60 -24.21 36.57
N ALA A 725 -1.57 -23.75 37.24
CA ALA A 725 -1.68 -23.30 38.65
C ALA A 725 -2.56 -22.04 38.73
N LEU A 726 -3.62 -22.09 39.56
CA LEU A 726 -4.55 -20.96 39.80
C LEU A 726 -3.97 -19.96 40.80
N ALA A 727 -3.10 -20.42 41.66
CA ALA A 727 -2.39 -19.64 42.67
C ALA A 727 -1.01 -20.25 42.90
N ALA A 728 -0.10 -19.50 43.51
CA ALA A 728 1.18 -20.04 43.92
C ALA A 728 0.96 -21.20 44.92
N ASN A 729 1.57 -22.33 44.67
CA ASN A 729 1.44 -23.53 45.51
C ASN A 729 2.69 -24.41 45.48
N SER A 730 2.88 -25.22 46.51
CA SER A 730 3.90 -26.28 46.59
C SER A 730 3.34 -27.53 47.23
N GLY A 731 3.68 -28.68 46.70
CA GLY A 731 3.19 -29.95 47.24
C GLY A 731 1.72 -30.28 46.94
N SER A 732 0.97 -29.40 46.29
CA SER A 732 -0.43 -29.62 45.88
C SER A 732 -0.47 -30.34 44.54
N GLN A 733 -0.80 -31.63 44.54
CA GLN A 733 -0.85 -32.44 43.34
C GLN A 733 -2.12 -32.16 42.53
N PRO A 734 -2.03 -31.93 41.18
CA PRO A 734 -3.20 -31.96 40.32
C PRO A 734 -3.81 -33.37 40.19
N PRO A 735 -5.16 -33.47 39.99
CA PRO A 735 -6.17 -32.43 40.07
C PRO A 735 -6.49 -32.02 41.49
N SER A 736 -6.45 -30.75 41.81
CA SER A 736 -6.93 -30.18 43.08
C SER A 736 -7.43 -28.74 42.86
N ALA A 737 -8.02 -28.13 43.92
CA ALA A 737 -8.57 -26.77 43.83
C ALA A 737 -7.53 -25.67 43.42
N ASN A 738 -6.23 -25.99 43.55
CA ASN A 738 -5.15 -25.08 43.16
C ASN A 738 -4.75 -25.18 41.66
N TRP A 739 -5.38 -26.09 40.93
CA TRP A 739 -5.05 -26.38 39.56
C TRP A 739 -6.28 -26.37 38.65
N LYS A 740 -6.19 -25.73 37.49
CA LYS A 740 -7.19 -25.75 36.42
C LYS A 740 -6.78 -26.77 35.38
N ASP A 741 -7.68 -27.71 35.03
CA ASP A 741 -7.49 -28.59 33.88
C ASP A 741 -7.51 -27.78 32.61
N VAL A 742 -6.45 -27.86 31.78
CA VAL A 742 -6.30 -27.11 30.51
C VAL A 742 -6.32 -27.99 29.28
N GLY A 743 -6.50 -29.33 29.46
CA GLY A 743 -6.73 -30.23 28.32
C GLY A 743 -5.87 -31.49 28.32
N ASP A 744 -6.19 -32.39 27.39
CA ASP A 744 -5.50 -33.68 27.18
C ASP A 744 -4.34 -33.53 26.20
N ILE A 745 -3.12 -33.86 26.60
CA ILE A 745 -1.91 -33.75 25.80
C ILE A 745 -1.94 -34.67 24.57
N LEU A 746 -2.57 -35.85 24.73
CA LEU A 746 -2.59 -36.87 23.67
C LEU A 746 -3.55 -36.55 22.54
N THR A 747 -4.62 -35.81 22.81
CA THR A 747 -5.61 -35.40 21.79
C THR A 747 -5.02 -34.33 20.85
N ASP A 748 -4.28 -33.37 21.42
CA ASP A 748 -3.69 -32.31 20.63
C ASP A 748 -2.46 -32.78 19.84
N ALA A 749 -1.66 -33.70 20.39
CA ALA A 749 -0.54 -34.30 19.71
C ALA A 749 -0.96 -35.19 18.52
N ASN A 750 -2.03 -35.95 18.65
CA ASN A 750 -2.62 -36.74 17.58
C ASN A 750 -3.24 -35.87 16.46
N ALA A 751 -3.91 -34.78 16.86
CA ALA A 751 -4.46 -33.83 15.90
C ALA A 751 -3.35 -33.11 15.10
N LEU A 752 -2.22 -32.81 15.73
CA LEU A 752 -1.06 -32.20 15.08
C LEU A 752 -0.35 -33.21 14.15
N ALA A 753 -0.21 -34.46 14.56
CA ALA A 753 0.37 -35.52 13.74
C ALA A 753 -0.47 -35.80 12.47
N ILE A 754 -1.80 -35.83 12.59
CA ILE A 754 -2.73 -36.00 11.45
C ILE A 754 -2.65 -34.81 10.49
N ARG A 755 -2.46 -33.59 10.98
CA ARG A 755 -2.25 -32.41 10.12
C ARG A 755 -0.91 -32.45 9.38
N VAL A 756 0.15 -32.92 10.03
CA VAL A 756 1.47 -33.07 9.40
C VAL A 756 1.42 -34.16 8.31
N ASP A 757 0.77 -35.31 8.59
CA ASP A 757 0.60 -36.37 7.60
C ASP A 757 -0.23 -35.93 6.37
N ASN A 758 -1.29 -35.14 6.59
CA ASN A 758 -2.11 -34.60 5.50
C ASN A 758 -1.33 -33.58 4.66
N LEU A 759 -0.52 -32.72 5.30
CA LEU A 759 0.35 -31.76 4.61
C LEU A 759 1.44 -32.47 3.79
N ASP A 760 2.03 -33.54 4.30
CA ASP A 760 3.06 -34.30 3.62
C ASP A 760 2.51 -35.04 2.37
N GLN A 761 1.27 -35.56 2.46
CA GLN A 761 0.56 -36.14 1.32
C GLN A 761 0.22 -35.08 0.25
N GLU A 762 -0.19 -33.87 0.63
CA GLU A 762 -0.47 -32.79 -0.28
C GLU A 762 0.81 -32.27 -0.98
N ILE A 763 1.91 -32.15 -0.24
CA ILE A 763 3.23 -31.75 -0.78
C ILE A 763 3.74 -32.80 -1.76
N THR A 764 3.65 -34.10 -1.44
CA THR A 764 4.06 -35.19 -2.32
C THR A 764 3.23 -35.24 -3.60
N ALA A 765 1.92 -34.97 -3.53
CA ALA A 765 1.03 -34.89 -4.69
C ALA A 765 1.31 -33.68 -5.58
N VAL A 766 1.75 -32.56 -5.01
CA VAL A 766 2.17 -31.35 -5.74
C VAL A 766 3.50 -31.60 -6.44
N ASP A 767 4.46 -32.20 -5.76
CA ASP A 767 5.79 -32.51 -6.29
C ASP A 767 5.71 -33.52 -7.48
N GLY A 768 4.85 -34.53 -7.38
CA GLY A 768 4.58 -35.44 -8.47
C GLY A 768 3.96 -34.77 -9.71
N ARG A 769 3.08 -33.77 -9.53
CA ARG A 769 2.51 -32.98 -10.63
C ARG A 769 3.54 -32.04 -11.25
N VAL A 770 4.42 -31.44 -10.48
CA VAL A 770 5.50 -30.56 -10.97
C VAL A 770 6.48 -31.36 -11.83
N VAL A 771 6.89 -32.56 -11.38
CA VAL A 771 7.78 -33.43 -12.15
C VAL A 771 7.12 -33.86 -13.47
N ALA A 772 5.84 -34.26 -13.45
CA ALA A 772 5.11 -34.64 -14.66
C ALA A 772 4.98 -33.48 -15.66
N THR A 773 4.74 -32.26 -15.16
CA THR A 773 4.66 -31.07 -16.00
C THR A 773 6.03 -30.72 -16.58
N GLN A 774 7.11 -30.90 -15.84
CA GLN A 774 8.47 -30.67 -16.29
C GLN A 774 8.91 -31.68 -17.36
N GLU A 775 8.49 -32.94 -17.21
CA GLU A 775 8.70 -33.97 -18.25
C GLU A 775 7.93 -33.65 -19.53
N GLN A 776 6.67 -33.20 -19.43
CA GLN A 776 5.90 -32.77 -20.59
C GLN A 776 6.50 -31.56 -21.28
N LEU A 777 7.01 -30.59 -20.52
CA LEU A 777 7.71 -29.40 -21.04
C LEU A 777 8.99 -29.80 -21.77
N THR A 778 9.76 -30.74 -21.24
CA THR A 778 10.98 -31.27 -21.84
C THR A 778 10.67 -32.03 -23.13
N GLN A 779 9.59 -32.82 -23.15
CA GLN A 779 9.13 -33.50 -24.38
C GLN A 779 8.64 -32.51 -25.45
N LEU A 780 8.00 -31.42 -25.04
CA LEU A 780 7.57 -30.33 -25.94
C LEU A 780 8.77 -29.58 -26.52
N GLN A 781 9.75 -29.24 -25.70
CA GLN A 781 11.03 -28.62 -26.13
C GLN A 781 11.81 -29.52 -27.08
N THR A 782 11.83 -30.83 -26.85
CA THR A 782 12.48 -31.79 -27.76
C THR A 782 11.78 -31.86 -29.09
N LYS A 783 10.43 -31.79 -29.13
CA LYS A 783 9.64 -31.76 -30.36
C LYS A 783 9.80 -30.46 -31.14
N VAL A 784 9.87 -29.33 -30.44
CA VAL A 784 10.07 -27.99 -31.07
C VAL A 784 11.48 -27.83 -31.65
N ASN A 785 12.48 -28.46 -31.00
CA ASN A 785 13.88 -28.38 -31.43
C ASN A 785 14.35 -29.53 -32.33
N ASP A 786 13.45 -30.38 -32.81
CA ASP A 786 13.79 -31.46 -33.74
C ASP A 786 14.09 -30.89 -35.12
N PRO A 787 15.31 -31.03 -35.65
CA PRO A 787 15.71 -30.45 -36.91
C PRO A 787 15.05 -31.11 -38.14
N VAL A 788 14.29 -32.21 -37.96
CA VAL A 788 13.66 -32.97 -39.04
C VAL A 788 12.13 -32.78 -39.07
N THR A 789 11.50 -32.57 -37.92
CA THR A 789 10.04 -32.48 -37.75
C THR A 789 9.56 -31.27 -36.98
N GLY A 790 10.45 -30.40 -36.55
CA GLY A 790 10.13 -29.18 -35.78
C GLY A 790 9.40 -28.14 -36.62
N LEU A 791 8.38 -27.51 -35.98
CA LEU A 791 7.62 -26.37 -36.51
C LEU A 791 8.48 -25.13 -36.53
#